data_90b8a6f06ded6b01b50b5908a24dbae3
#
_entry.id   90b8a6f06ded6b01b50b5908a24dbae3
#
_cell.length_a   1.000
_cell.length_b   1.000
_cell.length_c   1.000
_cell.angle_alpha   90.00
_cell.angle_beta   90.00
_cell.angle_gamma   90.00
#
_symmetry.space_group_name_H-M   'P 1'
#
loop_
_entity.id
_entity.type
_entity.pdbx_description
1 polymer ?
#
loop_
_entity_poly.entity_id
_entity_poly.type
_entity_poly.pdbx_seq_one_letter_code
_entity_poly.pdbx_strand_id
1 'polypeptide(L)'
;MIRQDILQKFPDLFGKKRVNGRELDVDETITTLSREIDPAISQALSARRAILHSASTVGEKYAWPRWEESFEDPISGKSWTFRQIVQGLVDNFQGRDTPLRWRLNDEVAIPEHVHPSRIPGLELTGPWAPLDMAFNALNSHAPMNMPDFEDASPPHFHPEGAPAGEPVGTYAAMQNAKEIFAGTWSTRPYDVVKKGRTRSYKIDRPPAKWPTRLARPPSIHLRYDHVTVDGRPAPGLVVVTVLWALNNFDTLRAAGSGVYFYIPKMQTPREALIVERLLSRIEALIGVPSGTIKVKMLYEEGMAGRYLPAIAWTFRRRLLGTNVGRWDYLGSLIEMWKDDPKGVFPDPQSVGMATPSMIAYQRYNALLMLMGGMKGGELTNASPIGGMAAVMIYQKGDPYGRSRYNQLALRAMVVDKLRERLLGLVFVPASALPAGARPTLADILSGKVQGKLHDCYRQSWVASPEVEYVAAGNGPLRAKLSELQAIIDRPLETVDANGKAVPTTASGLSPAERELLQSRGILDAAGRITPGVVTRESLDSPEKLLSAALWEAIYQPPTGEVTIEHVQHSFYMAANYGFQILNGNFAAAIDDYELKLRFMNDLATYRIYVSWLWSLAHHQAPITRDGHLLRQELTEDGVVLGKKAEAVPGGTRFDRALFEKVFTYHDEWTAAFFAEQDKRGEPGRFDRAKAPVIMDLLKRQLLSPRYVQHSARVLFIIGQAKPGLHGQILEAIFDLPREEIVRRVGAGRMDRAALEAHDYALDTAGAASAAP
;
A
#
# COMPACT_ATOMS: atom_id res chain seq x y z
N MET A 1 -14.98 -10.25 23.11
CA MET A 1 -14.05 -10.82 24.14
C MET A 1 -12.65 -10.78 23.58
N ILE A 2 -11.70 -10.25 24.30
CA ILE A 2 -10.29 -10.18 23.92
C ILE A 2 -9.58 -11.42 24.51
N ARG A 3 -8.68 -12.02 23.77
CA ARG A 3 -7.94 -13.21 24.18
C ARG A 3 -7.10 -12.92 25.42
N GLN A 4 -7.09 -13.86 26.38
CA GLN A 4 -6.56 -13.65 27.74
C GLN A 4 -5.06 -13.35 27.77
N ASP A 5 -4.27 -13.97 26.87
CA ASP A 5 -2.83 -13.72 26.77
C ASP A 5 -2.53 -12.25 26.37
N ILE A 6 -3.38 -11.63 25.54
CA ILE A 6 -3.24 -10.23 25.16
C ILE A 6 -3.55 -9.30 26.33
N LEU A 7 -4.64 -9.57 27.05
CA LEU A 7 -5.00 -8.79 28.23
C LEU A 7 -3.94 -8.86 29.34
N GLN A 8 -3.35 -10.06 29.53
CA GLN A 8 -2.27 -10.23 30.52
C GLN A 8 -0.98 -9.50 30.14
N LYS A 9 -0.67 -9.45 28.84
CA LYS A 9 0.57 -8.87 28.34
C LYS A 9 0.50 -7.36 28.13
N PHE A 10 -0.66 -6.85 27.76
CA PHE A 10 -0.90 -5.44 27.43
C PHE A 10 -2.08 -4.85 28.21
N PRO A 11 -2.11 -5.01 29.57
CA PRO A 11 -3.27 -4.59 30.37
C PRO A 11 -3.56 -3.09 30.23
N ASP A 12 -2.50 -2.30 30.04
CA ASP A 12 -2.61 -0.85 29.94
C ASP A 12 -3.27 -0.32 28.65
N LEU A 13 -3.46 -1.16 27.65
CA LEU A 13 -4.14 -0.75 26.41
C LEU A 13 -5.66 -0.79 26.53
N PHE A 14 -6.19 -1.54 27.48
CA PHE A 14 -7.60 -1.88 27.62
C PHE A 14 -8.24 -1.25 28.85
N GLY A 15 -9.54 -1.51 29.07
CA GLY A 15 -10.31 -1.00 30.17
C GLY A 15 -10.60 0.50 30.09
N LYS A 16 -10.94 1.09 31.25
CA LYS A 16 -11.35 2.48 31.35
C LYS A 16 -10.20 3.46 31.15
N LYS A 17 -10.46 4.48 30.33
CA LYS A 17 -9.53 5.59 30.03
C LYS A 17 -10.25 6.92 30.20
N ARG A 18 -9.52 7.93 30.63
CA ARG A 18 -9.96 9.31 30.56
C ARG A 18 -9.43 9.95 29.29
N VAL A 19 -10.32 10.32 28.37
CA VAL A 19 -9.97 10.87 27.07
C VAL A 19 -10.74 12.17 26.87
N ASN A 20 -10.06 13.29 26.66
CA ASN A 20 -10.64 14.63 26.56
C ASN A 20 -11.63 14.94 27.71
N GLY A 21 -11.26 14.53 28.93
CA GLY A 21 -12.09 14.71 30.13
C GLY A 21 -13.24 13.73 30.32
N ARG A 22 -13.52 12.85 29.37
CA ARG A 22 -14.58 11.82 29.41
C ARG A 22 -14.01 10.47 29.83
N GLU A 23 -14.79 9.69 30.61
CA GLU A 23 -14.43 8.30 30.89
C GLU A 23 -14.99 7.41 29.78
N LEU A 24 -14.11 6.66 29.11
CA LEU A 24 -14.42 5.74 28.03
C LEU A 24 -13.80 4.37 28.33
N ASP A 25 -14.53 3.30 28.08
CA ASP A 25 -14.02 1.94 28.18
C ASP A 25 -13.61 1.43 26.80
N VAL A 26 -12.36 1.04 26.65
CA VAL A 26 -11.79 0.61 25.37
C VAL A 26 -12.46 -0.67 24.87
N ASP A 27 -12.68 -1.64 25.76
CA ASP A 27 -13.25 -2.95 25.41
C ASP A 27 -14.72 -2.80 24.99
N GLU A 28 -15.47 -2.01 25.74
CA GLU A 28 -16.87 -1.68 25.44
C GLU A 28 -16.96 -0.90 24.12
N THR A 29 -16.05 0.05 23.90
CA THR A 29 -16.01 0.83 22.66
C THR A 29 -15.72 -0.05 21.43
N ILE A 30 -14.72 -0.93 21.52
CA ILE A 30 -14.43 -1.91 20.45
C ILE A 30 -15.64 -2.78 20.17
N THR A 31 -16.28 -3.30 21.22
CA THR A 31 -17.46 -4.18 21.11
C THR A 31 -18.64 -3.46 20.46
N THR A 32 -18.95 -2.27 20.94
CA THR A 32 -20.09 -1.47 20.45
C THR A 32 -19.88 -1.05 18.99
N LEU A 33 -18.71 -0.48 18.66
CA LEU A 33 -18.42 -0.05 17.29
C LEU A 33 -18.30 -1.22 16.32
N SER A 34 -17.80 -2.37 16.79
CA SER A 34 -17.79 -3.58 15.95
C SER A 34 -19.21 -4.04 15.61
N ARG A 35 -20.14 -4.05 16.58
CA ARG A 35 -21.55 -4.38 16.32
C ARG A 35 -22.22 -3.41 15.35
N GLU A 36 -21.93 -2.12 15.48
CA GLU A 36 -22.49 -1.07 14.60
C GLU A 36 -21.94 -1.17 13.16
N ILE A 37 -20.67 -1.49 13.00
CA ILE A 37 -19.93 -1.35 11.72
C ILE A 37 -19.80 -2.68 10.94
N ASP A 38 -19.65 -3.82 11.61
CA ASP A 38 -19.38 -5.11 10.96
C ASP A 38 -20.46 -5.57 9.96
N PRO A 39 -21.77 -5.35 10.21
CA PRO A 39 -22.78 -5.68 9.19
C PRO A 39 -22.57 -4.91 7.88
N ALA A 40 -22.21 -3.63 7.97
CA ALA A 40 -21.93 -2.80 6.81
C ALA A 40 -20.64 -3.24 6.08
N ILE A 41 -19.59 -3.61 6.83
CA ILE A 41 -18.38 -4.21 6.26
C ILE A 41 -18.71 -5.48 5.48
N SER A 42 -19.46 -6.40 6.06
CA SER A 42 -19.84 -7.66 5.41
C SER A 42 -20.64 -7.43 4.12
N GLN A 43 -21.56 -6.46 4.12
CA GLN A 43 -22.28 -6.06 2.92
C GLN A 43 -21.38 -5.43 1.85
N ALA A 44 -20.45 -4.56 2.26
CA ALA A 44 -19.50 -3.92 1.35
C ALA A 44 -18.58 -4.93 0.67
N LEU A 45 -18.05 -5.91 1.41
CA LEU A 45 -17.23 -6.98 0.89
C LEU A 45 -17.99 -7.90 -0.07
N SER A 46 -19.25 -8.20 0.23
CA SER A 46 -20.14 -8.96 -0.69
C SER A 46 -20.42 -8.19 -1.97
N ALA A 47 -20.70 -6.88 -1.87
CA ALA A 47 -20.89 -6.01 -3.02
C ALA A 47 -19.63 -5.90 -3.88
N ARG A 48 -18.45 -5.77 -3.27
CA ARG A 48 -17.14 -5.76 -3.93
C ARG A 48 -16.96 -7.00 -4.82
N ARG A 49 -17.25 -8.19 -4.30
CA ARG A 49 -17.17 -9.44 -5.07
C ARG A 49 -18.13 -9.48 -6.25
N ALA A 50 -19.37 -9.06 -6.04
CA ALA A 50 -20.37 -9.00 -7.09
C ALA A 50 -19.94 -8.06 -8.23
N ILE A 51 -19.37 -6.89 -7.90
CA ILE A 51 -18.86 -5.94 -8.89
C ILE A 51 -17.68 -6.53 -9.66
N LEU A 52 -16.72 -7.17 -8.97
CA LEU A 52 -15.57 -7.79 -9.61
C LEU A 52 -15.99 -8.97 -10.50
N HIS A 53 -16.93 -9.78 -10.05
CA HIS A 53 -17.47 -10.89 -10.85
C HIS A 53 -18.18 -10.36 -12.10
N SER A 54 -19.04 -9.38 -11.98
CA SER A 54 -19.71 -8.74 -13.11
C SER A 54 -18.71 -8.11 -14.08
N ALA A 55 -17.70 -7.41 -13.54
CA ALA A 55 -16.65 -6.80 -14.36
C ALA A 55 -15.85 -7.83 -15.15
N SER A 56 -15.58 -9.01 -14.59
CA SER A 56 -14.78 -10.05 -15.23
C SER A 56 -15.55 -10.91 -16.23
N THR A 57 -16.87 -11.11 -16.03
CA THR A 57 -17.67 -12.08 -16.80
C THR A 57 -18.51 -11.45 -17.90
N VAL A 58 -18.97 -10.20 -17.75
CA VAL A 58 -19.99 -9.57 -18.62
C VAL A 58 -19.41 -8.56 -19.62
N GLY A 59 -18.08 -8.38 -19.64
CA GLY A 59 -17.47 -7.37 -20.52
C GLY A 59 -17.65 -5.91 -20.03
N GLU A 60 -18.30 -5.72 -18.90
CA GLU A 60 -18.43 -4.40 -18.24
C GLU A 60 -17.15 -3.98 -17.48
N LYS A 61 -16.01 -4.55 -17.85
CA LYS A 61 -14.70 -4.34 -17.18
C LYS A 61 -14.34 -2.88 -16.99
N TYR A 62 -14.88 -2.04 -17.85
CA TYR A 62 -14.57 -0.60 -17.88
C TYR A 62 -15.79 0.29 -17.70
N ALA A 63 -16.94 -0.24 -17.28
CA ALA A 63 -18.09 0.61 -17.06
C ALA A 63 -17.84 1.58 -15.91
N TRP A 64 -17.94 2.87 -16.18
CA TRP A 64 -18.02 3.89 -15.16
C TRP A 64 -19.18 3.63 -14.22
N PRO A 65 -19.16 4.14 -12.98
CA PRO A 65 -20.37 4.24 -12.17
C PRO A 65 -21.48 4.85 -13.03
N ARG A 66 -22.68 4.36 -12.88
CA ARG A 66 -23.81 4.97 -13.60
C ARG A 66 -23.96 6.40 -13.10
N TRP A 67 -24.15 7.35 -14.00
CA TRP A 67 -24.28 8.76 -13.64
C TRP A 67 -25.38 9.01 -12.62
N GLU A 68 -26.42 8.19 -12.63
CA GLU A 68 -27.59 8.22 -11.74
C GLU A 68 -27.41 7.37 -10.48
N GLU A 69 -26.30 6.64 -10.34
CA GLU A 69 -25.98 5.92 -9.12
C GLU A 69 -25.84 6.91 -7.96
N SER A 70 -26.53 6.62 -6.85
CA SER A 70 -26.63 7.55 -5.75
C SER A 70 -25.83 7.08 -4.54
N PHE A 71 -25.21 8.04 -3.86
CA PHE A 71 -24.41 7.85 -2.66
C PHE A 71 -24.93 8.72 -1.53
N GLU A 72 -24.92 8.18 -0.32
CA GLU A 72 -25.31 8.90 0.87
C GLU A 72 -24.26 9.94 1.25
N ASP A 73 -24.70 11.16 1.49
CA ASP A 73 -23.87 12.21 2.06
C ASP A 73 -23.73 11.99 3.58
N PRO A 74 -22.55 11.69 4.09
CA PRO A 74 -22.35 11.45 5.52
C PRO A 74 -22.64 12.69 6.39
N ILE A 75 -22.74 13.88 5.79
CA ILE A 75 -22.93 15.14 6.50
C ILE A 75 -24.41 15.47 6.62
N SER A 76 -25.15 15.41 5.51
CA SER A 76 -26.55 15.80 5.47
C SER A 76 -27.53 14.61 5.50
N GLY A 77 -27.04 13.38 5.32
CA GLY A 77 -27.87 12.18 5.18
C GLY A 77 -28.66 12.11 3.87
N LYS A 78 -28.51 13.11 2.98
CA LYS A 78 -29.17 13.13 1.67
C LYS A 78 -28.38 12.31 0.66
N SER A 79 -29.07 11.81 -0.36
CA SER A 79 -28.40 11.13 -1.48
C SER A 79 -28.04 12.11 -2.59
N TRP A 80 -26.82 11.94 -3.12
CA TRP A 80 -26.33 12.64 -4.33
C TRP A 80 -26.03 11.62 -5.41
N THR A 81 -26.40 11.93 -6.65
CA THR A 81 -26.01 11.11 -7.78
C THR A 81 -24.51 11.28 -8.08
N PHE A 82 -23.91 10.26 -8.72
CA PHE A 82 -22.51 10.36 -9.16
C PHE A 82 -22.27 11.58 -10.04
N ARG A 83 -23.22 11.87 -10.96
CA ARG A 83 -23.21 13.09 -11.80
C ARG A 83 -23.12 14.36 -10.95
N GLN A 84 -23.97 14.50 -9.91
CA GLN A 84 -23.97 15.67 -9.03
C GLN A 84 -22.64 15.83 -8.29
N ILE A 85 -22.07 14.72 -7.80
CA ILE A 85 -20.78 14.72 -7.11
C ILE A 85 -19.66 15.20 -8.04
N VAL A 86 -19.57 14.64 -9.25
CA VAL A 86 -18.56 15.03 -10.23
C VAL A 86 -18.78 16.47 -10.72
N GLN A 87 -20.02 16.89 -10.91
CA GLN A 87 -20.35 18.28 -11.26
C GLN A 87 -19.88 19.26 -10.19
N GLY A 88 -20.08 18.94 -8.92
CA GLY A 88 -19.64 19.78 -7.80
C GLY A 88 -18.11 19.94 -7.75
N LEU A 89 -17.36 18.90 -8.12
CA LEU A 89 -15.91 18.94 -8.28
C LEU A 89 -15.49 19.88 -9.43
N VAL A 90 -16.18 19.75 -10.58
CA VAL A 90 -15.98 20.63 -11.76
C VAL A 90 -16.30 22.07 -11.40
N ASP A 91 -17.40 22.32 -10.67
CA ASP A 91 -17.79 23.66 -10.24
C ASP A 91 -16.75 24.30 -9.32
N ASN A 92 -16.17 23.52 -8.39
CA ASN A 92 -15.06 23.99 -7.55
C ASN A 92 -13.85 24.40 -8.39
N PHE A 93 -13.44 23.57 -9.36
CA PHE A 93 -12.32 23.86 -10.24
C PHE A 93 -12.56 25.11 -11.08
N GLN A 94 -13.77 25.27 -11.62
CA GLN A 94 -14.18 26.42 -12.44
C GLN A 94 -14.43 27.68 -11.61
N GLY A 95 -14.45 27.60 -10.28
CA GLY A 95 -14.77 28.70 -9.41
C GLY A 95 -16.25 29.12 -9.45
N ARG A 96 -17.14 28.21 -9.89
CA ARG A 96 -18.59 28.45 -9.93
C ARG A 96 -19.18 28.24 -8.51
N ASP A 97 -19.99 29.19 -8.09
CA ASP A 97 -20.71 29.06 -6.80
C ASP A 97 -22.08 28.46 -7.06
N THR A 98 -22.18 27.13 -6.93
CA THR A 98 -23.41 26.36 -7.13
C THR A 98 -23.73 25.56 -5.88
N PRO A 99 -25.00 25.14 -5.69
CA PRO A 99 -25.38 24.27 -4.57
C PRO A 99 -24.67 22.89 -4.58
N LEU A 100 -24.15 22.47 -5.71
CA LEU A 100 -23.41 21.23 -5.88
C LEU A 100 -21.92 21.34 -5.56
N ARG A 101 -21.38 22.57 -5.56
CA ARG A 101 -19.96 22.80 -5.33
C ARG A 101 -19.51 22.21 -4.00
N TRP A 102 -18.41 21.47 -4.05
CA TRP A 102 -17.72 20.98 -2.88
C TRP A 102 -16.21 21.00 -3.07
N ARG A 103 -15.48 21.06 -1.98
CA ARG A 103 -14.02 20.90 -1.94
C ARG A 103 -13.57 20.20 -0.68
N LEU A 104 -12.35 19.70 -0.70
CA LEU A 104 -11.75 19.02 0.43
C LEU A 104 -11.42 20.02 1.56
N ASN A 105 -11.75 19.64 2.80
CA ASN A 105 -11.46 20.41 4.01
C ASN A 105 -11.94 21.88 3.98
N ASP A 106 -13.10 22.14 3.38
CA ASP A 106 -13.66 23.47 3.34
C ASP A 106 -14.32 23.89 4.66
N GLU A 107 -15.03 22.98 5.28
CA GLU A 107 -15.82 23.23 6.49
C GLU A 107 -15.00 23.11 7.78
N VAL A 108 -13.97 22.29 7.79
CA VAL A 108 -13.15 22.02 8.98
C VAL A 108 -11.69 22.33 8.70
N ALA A 109 -11.13 23.25 9.45
CA ALA A 109 -9.75 23.69 9.29
C ALA A 109 -8.75 22.53 9.37
N ILE A 110 -7.75 22.59 8.51
CA ILE A 110 -6.61 21.66 8.56
C ILE A 110 -5.60 22.19 9.57
N PRO A 111 -5.23 21.41 10.59
CA PRO A 111 -4.15 21.78 11.47
C PRO A 111 -2.84 22.04 10.72
N GLU A 112 -2.06 23.03 11.14
CA GLU A 112 -0.87 23.47 10.40
C GLU A 112 0.15 22.37 10.19
N HIS A 113 0.36 21.51 11.19
CA HIS A 113 1.33 20.42 11.19
C HIS A 113 0.94 19.22 10.26
N VAL A 114 -0.23 19.24 9.65
CA VAL A 114 -0.65 18.27 8.61
C VAL A 114 -1.13 18.95 7.34
N HIS A 115 -0.96 20.27 7.22
CA HIS A 115 -1.49 21.04 6.10
C HIS A 115 -0.73 20.72 4.80
N PRO A 116 -1.39 20.22 3.73
CA PRO A 116 -0.71 19.72 2.53
C PRO A 116 0.18 20.74 1.81
N SER A 117 -0.15 22.03 1.88
CA SER A 117 0.66 23.09 1.24
C SER A 117 1.85 23.54 2.09
N ARG A 118 1.88 23.23 3.39
CA ARG A 118 2.91 23.68 4.34
C ARG A 118 3.92 22.60 4.70
N ILE A 119 3.57 21.34 4.46
CA ILE A 119 4.42 20.19 4.72
C ILE A 119 4.78 19.54 3.38
N PRO A 120 5.71 20.10 2.64
CA PRO A 120 6.29 19.41 1.50
C PRO A 120 7.19 18.31 2.02
N GLY A 121 7.25 17.19 1.33
CA GLY A 121 8.32 16.25 1.55
C GLY A 121 7.88 14.83 1.82
N LEU A 122 8.60 14.19 2.73
CA LEU A 122 8.60 12.76 2.87
C LEU A 122 7.70 12.26 3.99
N GLU A 123 7.19 11.07 3.77
CA GLU A 123 6.49 10.28 4.77
C GLU A 123 7.28 8.98 4.96
N LEU A 124 7.84 8.81 6.13
CA LEU A 124 8.52 7.57 6.48
C LEU A 124 7.50 6.55 6.95
N THR A 125 7.48 5.39 6.31
CA THR A 125 6.57 4.28 6.60
C THR A 125 7.31 3.13 7.25
N GLY A 126 6.72 2.51 8.27
CA GLY A 126 7.27 1.30 8.86
C GLY A 126 6.56 0.81 10.12
N PRO A 127 6.92 -0.40 10.58
CA PRO A 127 6.35 -0.99 11.78
C PRO A 127 6.84 -0.28 13.05
N TRP A 128 5.99 -0.26 14.07
CA TRP A 128 6.31 0.26 15.40
C TRP A 128 6.39 -0.84 16.48
N ALA A 129 6.14 -2.10 16.10
CA ALA A 129 6.27 -3.22 17.02
C ALA A 129 7.72 -3.41 17.50
N PRO A 130 8.75 -3.36 16.65
CA PRO A 130 10.13 -3.22 17.12
C PRO A 130 10.38 -1.80 17.61
N LEU A 131 10.67 -1.63 18.89
CA LEU A 131 10.80 -0.31 19.53
C LEU A 131 11.92 0.54 18.90
N ASP A 132 13.01 -0.08 18.48
CA ASP A 132 14.10 0.61 17.77
C ASP A 132 13.65 1.20 16.42
N MET A 133 12.71 0.57 15.74
CA MET A 133 12.13 1.12 14.50
C MET A 133 11.28 2.36 14.79
N ALA A 134 10.49 2.35 15.88
CA ALA A 134 9.76 3.54 16.32
C ALA A 134 10.71 4.69 16.69
N PHE A 135 11.83 4.41 17.39
CA PHE A 135 12.83 5.42 17.73
C PHE A 135 13.50 6.00 16.48
N ASN A 136 13.89 5.15 15.52
CA ASN A 136 14.44 5.60 14.25
C ASN A 136 13.44 6.48 13.48
N ALA A 137 12.16 6.12 13.49
CA ALA A 137 11.13 6.93 12.87
C ALA A 137 10.99 8.31 13.51
N LEU A 138 11.06 8.41 14.84
CA LEU A 138 10.98 9.69 15.56
C LEU A 138 12.24 10.54 15.41
N ASN A 139 13.40 9.91 15.24
CA ASN A 139 14.68 10.59 15.00
C ASN A 139 14.85 10.99 13.54
N SER A 140 14.00 10.52 12.64
CA SER A 140 14.05 10.87 11.22
C SER A 140 13.78 12.37 11.00
N HIS A 141 14.21 12.88 9.85
CA HIS A 141 13.92 14.25 9.42
C HIS A 141 12.67 14.34 8.53
N ALA A 142 11.98 13.22 8.31
CA ALA A 142 10.72 13.23 7.61
C ALA A 142 9.70 14.10 8.38
N PRO A 143 8.93 14.97 7.71
CA PRO A 143 7.89 15.75 8.37
C PRO A 143 6.72 14.89 8.85
N MET A 144 6.52 13.72 8.25
CA MET A 144 5.47 12.77 8.63
C MET A 144 5.99 11.35 8.75
N ASN A 145 5.34 10.59 9.62
CA ASN A 145 5.58 9.16 9.79
C ASN A 145 4.26 8.41 9.78
N MET A 146 4.25 7.24 9.16
CA MET A 146 3.11 6.35 9.15
C MET A 146 3.43 5.09 9.96
N PRO A 147 3.04 5.05 11.26
CA PRO A 147 2.98 3.80 12.01
C PRO A 147 2.03 2.82 11.32
N ASP A 148 2.57 1.71 10.85
CA ASP A 148 1.83 0.78 10.03
C ASP A 148 1.31 -0.39 10.85
N PHE A 149 -0.01 -0.58 10.87
CA PHE A 149 -0.70 -1.70 11.53
C PHE A 149 -1.36 -2.64 10.52
N GLU A 150 -1.08 -2.46 9.22
CA GLU A 150 -1.62 -3.31 8.17
C GLU A 150 -0.53 -4.16 7.51
N ASP A 151 0.15 -3.59 6.51
CA ASP A 151 1.04 -4.39 5.65
C ASP A 151 2.42 -4.65 6.29
N ALA A 152 2.90 -3.80 7.18
CA ALA A 152 4.20 -3.92 7.81
C ALA A 152 4.17 -4.37 9.27
N SER A 153 3.00 -4.65 9.84
CA SER A 153 2.86 -5.15 11.20
C SER A 153 1.98 -6.38 11.25
N PRO A 154 2.47 -7.49 11.83
CA PRO A 154 1.65 -8.67 11.96
C PRO A 154 0.48 -8.44 12.93
N PRO A 155 -0.64 -9.12 12.77
CA PRO A 155 -1.59 -9.30 13.84
C PRO A 155 -0.93 -10.04 15.01
N HIS A 156 -1.58 -10.10 16.16
CA HIS A 156 -1.08 -10.91 17.27
C HIS A 156 -1.33 -12.40 16.97
N PHE A 157 -0.27 -13.13 16.63
CA PHE A 157 -0.36 -14.53 16.28
C PHE A 157 -0.84 -15.40 17.44
N HIS A 158 -1.37 -16.57 17.12
CA HIS A 158 -1.69 -17.57 18.11
C HIS A 158 -0.42 -17.89 18.93
N PRO A 159 -0.49 -18.05 20.27
CA PRO A 159 0.69 -18.29 21.11
C PRO A 159 1.55 -19.46 20.66
N GLU A 160 0.94 -20.56 20.19
CA GLU A 160 1.65 -21.74 19.68
C GLU A 160 2.33 -21.51 18.33
N GLY A 161 1.87 -20.51 17.56
CA GLY A 161 2.41 -20.12 16.25
C GLY A 161 3.21 -18.82 16.29
N ALA A 162 3.29 -18.15 17.45
CA ALA A 162 4.03 -16.92 17.58
C ALA A 162 5.52 -17.11 17.31
N PRO A 163 6.19 -16.13 16.68
CA PRO A 163 7.64 -16.16 16.54
C PRO A 163 8.32 -16.29 17.89
N ALA A 164 9.44 -17.01 17.94
CA ALA A 164 10.27 -17.08 19.13
C ALA A 164 10.84 -15.68 19.45
N GLY A 165 10.73 -15.25 20.72
CA GLY A 165 11.26 -13.97 21.18
C GLY A 165 10.20 -12.96 21.59
N GLU A 166 10.52 -11.66 21.43
CA GLU A 166 9.65 -10.57 21.87
C GLU A 166 8.30 -10.54 21.13
N PRO A 167 7.25 -10.02 21.78
CA PRO A 167 5.95 -9.87 21.17
C PRO A 167 6.02 -8.91 20.01
N VAL A 168 5.94 -9.44 18.83
CA VAL A 168 5.70 -8.67 17.61
C VAL A 168 4.19 -8.57 17.39
N GLY A 169 3.72 -7.49 16.86
CA GLY A 169 2.33 -7.34 16.46
C GLY A 169 1.71 -6.01 16.85
N THR A 170 0.44 -5.89 16.51
CA THR A 170 -0.36 -4.68 16.69
C THR A 170 -0.30 -4.12 18.12
N TYR A 171 -0.42 -5.00 19.12
CA TYR A 171 -0.47 -4.55 20.52
C TYR A 171 0.89 -4.08 21.06
N ALA A 172 1.98 -4.70 20.61
CA ALA A 172 3.33 -4.22 20.92
C ALA A 172 3.55 -2.82 20.33
N ALA A 173 3.14 -2.60 19.09
CA ALA A 173 3.23 -1.28 18.45
C ALA A 173 2.37 -0.23 19.16
N MET A 174 1.16 -0.60 19.60
CA MET A 174 0.29 0.29 20.39
C MET A 174 0.87 0.64 21.75
N GLN A 175 1.44 -0.35 22.45
CA GLN A 175 2.09 -0.15 23.75
C GLN A 175 3.33 0.76 23.60
N ASN A 176 4.16 0.51 22.58
CA ASN A 176 5.30 1.36 22.27
C ASN A 176 4.87 2.81 22.02
N ALA A 177 3.83 3.01 21.21
CA ALA A 177 3.29 4.35 20.92
C ALA A 177 2.82 5.05 22.20
N LYS A 178 2.04 4.37 23.03
CA LYS A 178 1.55 4.91 24.31
C LYS A 178 2.68 5.31 25.25
N GLU A 179 3.67 4.42 25.42
CA GLU A 179 4.82 4.70 26.30
C GLU A 179 5.70 5.85 25.79
N ILE A 180 5.94 5.91 24.47
CA ILE A 180 6.67 6.99 23.83
C ILE A 180 5.96 8.33 24.06
N PHE A 181 4.66 8.40 23.79
CA PHE A 181 3.91 9.65 23.92
C PHE A 181 3.69 10.06 25.38
N ALA A 182 3.67 9.11 26.30
CA ALA A 182 3.70 9.39 27.75
C ALA A 182 5.07 9.86 28.27
N GLY A 183 6.11 9.86 27.43
CA GLY A 183 7.46 10.30 27.81
C GLY A 183 8.30 9.24 28.53
N THR A 184 7.86 7.99 28.61
CA THR A 184 8.56 6.89 29.27
C THR A 184 10.00 6.71 28.74
N TRP A 185 10.20 6.91 27.44
CA TRP A 185 11.47 6.74 26.73
C TRP A 185 12.26 8.02 26.50
N SER A 186 11.83 9.16 27.06
CA SER A 186 12.45 10.46 26.80
C SER A 186 13.84 10.61 27.41
N THR A 187 14.15 9.84 28.46
CA THR A 187 15.39 9.98 29.23
C THR A 187 16.22 8.71 29.32
N ARG A 188 15.70 7.59 28.85
CA ARG A 188 16.38 6.29 28.93
C ARG A 188 16.61 5.68 27.55
N PRO A 189 17.76 5.02 27.30
CA PRO A 189 17.99 4.26 26.10
C PRO A 189 17.18 2.93 26.13
N TYR A 190 17.00 2.38 24.94
CA TYR A 190 16.52 1.02 24.73
C TYR A 190 17.68 0.16 24.24
N ASP A 191 18.07 -0.82 25.06
CA ASP A 191 19.14 -1.74 24.74
C ASP A 191 18.57 -3.07 24.23
N VAL A 192 19.04 -3.48 23.07
CA VAL A 192 18.60 -4.74 22.43
C VAL A 192 19.80 -5.50 21.88
N VAL A 193 19.81 -6.81 22.05
CA VAL A 193 20.84 -7.68 21.47
C VAL A 193 20.44 -7.99 20.02
N LYS A 194 21.21 -7.48 19.06
CA LYS A 194 21.04 -7.81 17.63
C LYS A 194 22.35 -8.38 17.08
N LYS A 195 22.29 -9.56 16.49
CA LYS A 195 23.46 -10.26 15.92
C LYS A 195 24.59 -10.45 16.96
N GLY A 196 24.23 -10.87 18.17
CA GLY A 196 25.18 -11.12 19.27
C GLY A 196 25.86 -9.84 19.83
N ARG A 197 25.38 -8.65 19.47
CA ARG A 197 25.90 -7.37 19.97
C ARG A 197 24.78 -6.54 20.58
N THR A 198 25.02 -5.99 21.77
CA THR A 198 24.11 -5.01 22.36
C THR A 198 24.16 -3.72 21.54
N ARG A 199 22.99 -3.25 21.12
CA ARG A 199 22.79 -1.94 20.48
C ARG A 199 21.90 -1.10 21.37
N SER A 200 22.30 0.14 21.59
CA SER A 200 21.57 1.11 22.40
C SER A 200 20.91 2.12 21.47
N TYR A 201 19.61 2.27 21.59
CA TYR A 201 18.81 3.24 20.84
C TYR A 201 18.23 4.28 21.82
N LYS A 202 18.12 5.52 21.40
CA LYS A 202 17.50 6.60 22.17
C LYS A 202 16.74 7.53 21.24
N ILE A 203 15.80 8.27 21.80
CA ILE A 203 15.10 9.35 21.08
C ILE A 203 15.90 10.62 21.28
N ASP A 204 16.59 11.07 20.23
CA ASP A 204 17.47 12.24 20.29
C ASP A 204 16.73 13.56 20.03
N ARG A 205 15.56 13.51 19.39
CA ARG A 205 14.76 14.68 19.02
C ARG A 205 13.69 14.99 20.08
N PRO A 206 13.50 16.26 20.45
CA PRO A 206 12.42 16.63 21.37
C PRO A 206 11.04 16.42 20.72
N PRO A 207 9.98 16.15 21.52
CA PRO A 207 8.63 15.86 21.03
C PRO A 207 8.07 16.88 20.02
N ALA A 208 8.36 18.16 20.19
CA ALA A 208 7.95 19.22 19.27
C ALA A 208 8.57 19.12 17.85
N LYS A 209 9.62 18.33 17.69
CA LYS A 209 10.29 18.07 16.39
C LYS A 209 10.04 16.67 15.84
N TRP A 210 9.21 15.89 16.50
CA TRP A 210 8.86 14.57 15.98
C TRP A 210 8.02 14.69 14.72
N PRO A 211 8.15 13.76 13.75
CA PRO A 211 7.25 13.68 12.63
C PRO A 211 5.80 13.62 13.07
N THR A 212 4.89 14.21 12.31
CA THR A 212 3.46 13.98 12.53
C THR A 212 3.10 12.55 12.17
N ARG A 213 2.35 11.87 13.04
CA ARG A 213 1.97 10.45 12.89
C ARG A 213 0.60 10.33 12.28
N LEU A 214 0.49 9.51 11.22
CA LEU A 214 -0.77 9.06 10.64
C LEU A 214 -0.77 7.53 10.69
N ALA A 215 -1.47 6.94 11.64
CA ALA A 215 -1.49 5.48 11.79
C ALA A 215 -2.26 4.81 10.63
N ARG A 216 -1.70 3.76 10.03
CA ARG A 216 -2.41 2.96 9.02
C ARG A 216 -3.11 1.79 9.70
N PRO A 217 -4.44 1.85 9.92
CA PRO A 217 -5.18 0.71 10.45
C PRO A 217 -5.31 -0.39 9.38
N PRO A 218 -5.63 -1.63 9.77
CA PRO A 218 -5.97 -2.67 8.82
C PRO A 218 -7.13 -2.26 7.91
N SER A 219 -7.09 -2.71 6.66
CA SER A 219 -8.18 -2.55 5.71
C SER A 219 -9.44 -3.31 6.16
N ILE A 220 -10.59 -2.95 5.60
CA ILE A 220 -11.89 -3.49 6.02
C ILE A 220 -12.03 -5.01 5.87
N HIS A 221 -11.20 -5.64 5.03
CA HIS A 221 -11.23 -7.08 4.81
C HIS A 221 -10.41 -7.89 5.81
N LEU A 222 -9.64 -7.24 6.71
CA LEU A 222 -8.82 -7.91 7.71
C LEU A 222 -9.54 -7.99 9.05
N ARG A 223 -9.55 -9.18 9.63
CA ARG A 223 -10.17 -9.50 10.90
C ARG A 223 -9.16 -10.06 11.89
N TYR A 224 -9.40 -9.80 13.15
CA TYR A 224 -8.58 -10.28 14.26
C TYR A 224 -9.33 -11.38 15.01
N ASP A 225 -8.86 -12.64 14.91
CA ASP A 225 -9.47 -13.80 15.55
C ASP A 225 -9.33 -13.80 17.08
N HIS A 226 -8.32 -13.10 17.56
CA HIS A 226 -8.05 -12.94 18.99
C HIS A 226 -8.87 -11.85 19.69
N VAL A 227 -9.72 -11.15 18.93
CA VAL A 227 -10.76 -10.24 19.45
C VAL A 227 -12.10 -10.67 18.86
N THR A 228 -12.98 -11.23 19.69
CA THR A 228 -14.28 -11.73 19.24
C THR A 228 -15.42 -10.87 19.78
N VAL A 229 -16.34 -10.52 18.90
CA VAL A 229 -17.59 -9.84 19.20
C VAL A 229 -18.73 -10.72 18.72
N ASP A 230 -19.60 -11.11 19.65
CA ASP A 230 -20.73 -12.04 19.38
C ASP A 230 -20.28 -13.33 18.68
N GLY A 231 -19.12 -13.89 19.13
CA GLY A 231 -18.55 -15.13 18.60
C GLY A 231 -17.87 -15.01 17.23
N ARG A 232 -17.70 -13.79 16.69
CA ARG A 232 -17.05 -13.53 15.39
C ARG A 232 -15.74 -12.76 15.57
N PRO A 233 -14.72 -13.00 14.74
CA PRO A 233 -13.52 -12.16 14.71
C PRO A 233 -13.87 -10.70 14.43
N ALA A 234 -13.34 -9.79 15.25
CA ALA A 234 -13.60 -8.36 15.11
C ALA A 234 -12.91 -7.75 13.89
N PRO A 235 -13.49 -6.71 13.26
CA PRO A 235 -12.80 -5.96 12.21
C PRO A 235 -11.53 -5.31 12.76
N GLY A 236 -10.37 -5.65 12.17
CA GLY A 236 -9.08 -5.07 12.57
C GLY A 236 -9.07 -3.54 12.49
N LEU A 237 -9.75 -2.99 11.50
CA LEU A 237 -9.99 -1.55 11.35
C LEU A 237 -10.54 -0.93 12.64
N VAL A 238 -11.62 -1.50 13.23
CA VAL A 238 -12.24 -0.98 14.44
C VAL A 238 -11.29 -1.10 15.62
N VAL A 239 -10.69 -2.27 15.82
CA VAL A 239 -9.77 -2.54 16.93
C VAL A 239 -8.63 -1.53 16.97
N VAL A 240 -7.92 -1.38 15.85
CA VAL A 240 -6.74 -0.50 15.75
C VAL A 240 -7.15 0.98 15.86
N THR A 241 -8.22 1.39 15.20
CA THR A 241 -8.66 2.80 15.22
C THR A 241 -9.06 3.23 16.63
N VAL A 242 -9.78 2.38 17.37
CA VAL A 242 -10.19 2.65 18.76
C VAL A 242 -8.97 2.66 19.69
N LEU A 243 -8.09 1.64 19.60
CA LEU A 243 -6.88 1.57 20.41
C LEU A 243 -5.98 2.79 20.20
N TRP A 244 -5.72 3.16 18.94
CA TRP A 244 -4.89 4.32 18.63
C TRP A 244 -5.51 5.61 19.17
N ALA A 245 -6.79 5.83 18.92
CA ALA A 245 -7.48 7.05 19.32
C ALA A 245 -7.57 7.19 20.84
N LEU A 246 -8.09 6.17 21.54
CA LEU A 246 -8.38 6.30 22.97
C LEU A 246 -7.12 6.28 23.85
N ASN A 247 -6.06 5.59 23.43
CA ASN A 247 -4.82 5.57 24.20
C ASN A 247 -3.92 6.79 23.98
N ASN A 248 -4.05 7.51 22.84
CA ASN A 248 -3.06 8.52 22.46
C ASN A 248 -3.64 9.93 22.25
N PHE A 249 -4.96 10.14 22.29
CA PHE A 249 -5.59 11.42 21.96
C PHE A 249 -5.03 12.58 22.77
N ASP A 250 -5.05 12.49 24.10
CA ASP A 250 -4.64 13.59 24.97
C ASP A 250 -3.14 13.87 24.89
N THR A 251 -2.33 12.84 24.84
CA THR A 251 -0.85 12.98 24.74
C THR A 251 -0.42 13.58 23.41
N LEU A 252 -1.04 13.15 22.31
CA LEU A 252 -0.76 13.71 20.98
C LEU A 252 -1.20 15.18 20.90
N ARG A 253 -2.37 15.51 21.46
CA ARG A 253 -2.87 16.89 21.48
C ARG A 253 -1.98 17.80 22.34
N ALA A 254 -1.55 17.33 23.51
CA ALA A 254 -0.62 18.06 24.37
C ALA A 254 0.75 18.31 23.68
N ALA A 255 1.16 17.40 22.82
CA ALA A 255 2.38 17.56 22.00
C ALA A 255 2.18 18.42 20.74
N GLY A 256 1.06 19.12 20.59
CA GLY A 256 0.76 19.96 19.41
C GLY A 256 0.43 19.17 18.14
N SER A 257 0.06 17.89 18.28
CA SER A 257 -0.32 17.00 17.17
C SER A 257 -1.80 16.58 17.29
N GLY A 258 -2.19 15.48 16.70
CA GLY A 258 -3.54 14.93 16.78
C GLY A 258 -3.59 13.45 16.38
N VAL A 259 -4.79 12.89 16.48
CA VAL A 259 -5.09 11.54 15.98
C VAL A 259 -5.40 11.63 14.49
N TYR A 260 -4.58 11.00 13.67
CA TYR A 260 -4.73 10.96 12.22
C TYR A 260 -4.52 9.54 11.70
N PHE A 261 -5.15 9.24 10.54
CA PHE A 261 -5.07 7.91 9.94
C PHE A 261 -4.68 7.95 8.48
N TYR A 262 -4.14 6.82 8.03
CA TYR A 262 -3.85 6.52 6.63
C TYR A 262 -4.72 5.33 6.21
N ILE A 263 -5.75 5.55 5.38
CA ILE A 263 -6.77 4.53 5.08
C ILE A 263 -6.34 3.70 3.86
N PRO A 264 -6.12 2.38 4.03
CA PRO A 264 -5.65 1.50 2.96
C PRO A 264 -6.78 0.83 2.18
N LYS A 265 -6.47 0.32 1.01
CA LYS A 265 -7.22 -0.64 0.17
C LYS A 265 -8.72 -0.33 -0.01
N MET A 266 -9.04 0.97 -0.08
CA MET A 266 -10.39 1.47 -0.31
C MET A 266 -10.81 1.22 -1.77
N GLN A 267 -12.00 0.67 -2.00
CA GLN A 267 -12.48 0.35 -3.35
C GLN A 267 -13.76 1.10 -3.74
N THR A 268 -14.64 1.37 -2.79
CA THR A 268 -15.98 1.92 -3.09
C THR A 268 -16.38 3.06 -2.16
N PRO A 269 -17.32 3.95 -2.56
CA PRO A 269 -17.86 4.99 -1.67
C PRO A 269 -18.59 4.42 -0.45
N ARG A 270 -19.16 3.22 -0.55
CA ARG A 270 -19.79 2.53 0.59
C ARG A 270 -18.75 2.21 1.67
N GLU A 271 -17.57 1.77 1.27
CA GLU A 271 -16.46 1.52 2.20
C GLU A 271 -15.98 2.83 2.84
N ALA A 272 -15.87 3.89 2.04
CA ALA A 272 -15.54 5.22 2.54
C ALA A 272 -16.58 5.71 3.58
N LEU A 273 -17.86 5.47 3.35
CA LEU A 273 -18.93 5.82 4.28
C LEU A 273 -18.83 5.04 5.61
N ILE A 274 -18.43 3.77 5.55
CA ILE A 274 -18.19 2.95 6.75
C ILE A 274 -17.07 3.58 7.60
N VAL A 275 -15.94 3.92 6.99
CA VAL A 275 -14.81 4.55 7.68
C VAL A 275 -15.20 5.93 8.21
N GLU A 276 -15.90 6.74 7.41
CA GLU A 276 -16.37 8.06 7.82
C GLU A 276 -17.28 7.97 9.06
N ARG A 277 -18.21 7.02 9.07
CA ARG A 277 -19.10 6.76 10.23
C ARG A 277 -18.31 6.32 11.46
N LEU A 278 -17.34 5.39 11.29
CA LEU A 278 -16.47 4.94 12.37
C LEU A 278 -15.72 6.12 13.01
N LEU A 279 -15.08 6.96 12.19
CA LEU A 279 -14.32 8.10 12.68
C LEU A 279 -15.24 9.15 13.35
N SER A 280 -16.40 9.43 12.78
CA SER A 280 -17.38 10.35 13.36
C SER A 280 -17.93 9.83 14.71
N ARG A 281 -18.11 8.50 14.86
CA ARG A 281 -18.51 7.90 16.15
C ARG A 281 -17.41 8.05 17.20
N ILE A 282 -16.15 7.82 16.82
CA ILE A 282 -15.02 8.01 17.73
C ILE A 282 -14.92 9.48 18.17
N GLU A 283 -15.06 10.43 17.24
CA GLU A 283 -15.04 11.86 17.55
C GLU A 283 -16.16 12.26 18.51
N ALA A 284 -17.36 11.72 18.29
CA ALA A 284 -18.51 11.97 19.17
C ALA A 284 -18.27 11.39 20.58
N LEU A 285 -17.68 10.20 20.71
CA LEU A 285 -17.31 9.61 22.00
C LEU A 285 -16.26 10.44 22.72
N ILE A 286 -15.21 10.87 22.03
CA ILE A 286 -14.16 11.74 22.57
C ILE A 286 -14.69 13.16 22.86
N GLY A 287 -15.75 13.60 22.19
CA GLY A 287 -16.35 14.92 22.38
C GLY A 287 -15.66 16.02 21.60
N VAL A 288 -15.24 15.72 20.36
CA VAL A 288 -14.66 16.69 19.43
C VAL A 288 -15.53 16.80 18.17
N PRO A 289 -15.45 17.94 17.45
CA PRO A 289 -16.22 18.14 16.22
C PRO A 289 -15.91 17.09 15.16
N SER A 290 -16.92 16.71 14.37
CA SER A 290 -16.73 15.81 13.22
C SER A 290 -15.77 16.44 12.20
N GLY A 291 -14.77 15.65 11.73
CA GLY A 291 -13.72 16.12 10.84
C GLY A 291 -12.45 16.60 11.56
N THR A 292 -12.39 16.51 12.88
CA THR A 292 -11.15 16.75 13.66
C THR A 292 -10.09 15.71 13.33
N ILE A 293 -10.46 14.44 13.21
CA ILE A 293 -9.60 13.36 12.78
C ILE A 293 -9.43 13.48 11.26
N LYS A 294 -8.22 13.83 10.82
CA LYS A 294 -7.88 13.90 9.40
C LYS A 294 -7.38 12.56 8.88
N VAL A 295 -7.54 12.34 7.57
CA VAL A 295 -7.09 11.12 6.91
C VAL A 295 -6.31 11.42 5.64
N LYS A 296 -5.37 10.55 5.33
CA LYS A 296 -4.87 10.31 3.98
C LYS A 296 -5.40 8.95 3.51
N MET A 297 -5.47 8.73 2.22
CA MET A 297 -5.98 7.49 1.66
C MET A 297 -5.00 6.93 0.64
N LEU A 298 -4.83 5.61 0.64
CA LEU A 298 -4.13 4.92 -0.42
C LEU A 298 -5.07 4.71 -1.60
N TYR A 299 -4.71 5.29 -2.74
CA TYR A 299 -5.30 4.96 -4.03
C TYR A 299 -4.46 3.83 -4.63
N GLU A 300 -4.78 2.60 -4.24
CA GLU A 300 -4.02 1.39 -4.55
C GLU A 300 -4.90 0.23 -5.00
N GLU A 301 -6.15 0.50 -5.29
CA GLU A 301 -7.11 -0.47 -5.79
C GLU A 301 -7.70 -0.01 -7.12
N GLY A 302 -7.68 -0.87 -8.12
CA GLY A 302 -8.21 -0.54 -9.44
C GLY A 302 -9.67 -0.06 -9.39
N MET A 303 -10.50 -0.74 -8.61
CA MET A 303 -11.91 -0.36 -8.42
C MET A 303 -12.07 1.05 -7.85
N ALA A 304 -11.15 1.49 -6.97
CA ALA A 304 -11.19 2.84 -6.42
C ALA A 304 -11.14 3.92 -7.50
N GLY A 305 -10.41 3.69 -8.60
CA GLY A 305 -10.34 4.64 -9.70
C GLY A 305 -11.72 4.98 -10.29
N ARG A 306 -12.63 3.99 -10.36
CA ARG A 306 -14.01 4.21 -10.82
C ARG A 306 -14.77 5.20 -9.96
N TYR A 307 -14.54 5.15 -8.66
CA TYR A 307 -15.31 5.84 -7.64
C TYR A 307 -14.53 6.95 -6.94
N LEU A 308 -13.28 7.23 -7.37
CA LEU A 308 -12.40 8.13 -6.63
C LEU A 308 -13.01 9.53 -6.35
N PRO A 309 -13.78 10.15 -7.28
CA PRO A 309 -14.50 11.39 -6.97
C PRO A 309 -15.51 11.24 -5.82
N ALA A 310 -16.27 10.14 -5.81
CA ALA A 310 -17.27 9.89 -4.78
C ALA A 310 -16.64 9.49 -3.43
N ILE A 311 -15.55 8.75 -3.45
CA ILE A 311 -14.76 8.43 -2.25
C ILE A 311 -14.20 9.73 -1.64
N ALA A 312 -13.59 10.60 -2.46
CA ALA A 312 -13.06 11.89 -2.02
C ALA A 312 -14.15 12.80 -1.47
N TRP A 313 -15.32 12.82 -2.11
CA TRP A 313 -16.50 13.56 -1.64
C TRP A 313 -17.01 13.05 -0.29
N THR A 314 -17.03 11.74 -0.08
CA THR A 314 -17.42 11.14 1.20
C THR A 314 -16.47 11.60 2.33
N PHE A 315 -15.17 11.64 2.07
CA PHE A 315 -14.15 12.11 3.01
C PHE A 315 -13.88 13.62 2.97
N ARG A 316 -14.70 14.44 2.32
CA ARG A 316 -14.36 15.85 2.04
C ARG A 316 -14.05 16.72 3.28
N ARG A 317 -14.48 16.32 4.47
CA ARG A 317 -14.13 16.99 5.73
C ARG A 317 -12.76 16.58 6.29
N ARG A 318 -12.17 15.47 5.81
CA ARG A 318 -11.02 14.81 6.42
C ARG A 318 -9.84 14.64 5.50
N LEU A 319 -10.08 14.43 4.21
CA LEU A 319 -9.07 13.95 3.26
C LEU A 319 -7.99 15.01 3.00
N LEU A 320 -6.77 14.70 3.41
CA LEU A 320 -5.57 15.53 3.18
C LEU A 320 -4.87 15.19 1.86
N GLY A 321 -5.16 14.03 1.30
CA GLY A 321 -4.54 13.58 0.05
C GLY A 321 -4.70 12.10 -0.22
N THR A 322 -4.34 11.71 -1.43
CA THR A 322 -4.35 10.32 -1.91
C THR A 322 -2.97 9.89 -2.36
N ASN A 323 -2.52 8.74 -1.90
CA ASN A 323 -1.22 8.16 -2.21
C ASN A 323 -1.35 7.11 -3.32
N VAL A 324 -0.42 7.09 -4.27
CA VAL A 324 -0.35 6.05 -5.31
C VAL A 324 0.47 4.86 -4.83
N GLY A 325 -0.16 3.69 -4.73
CA GLY A 325 0.46 2.43 -4.27
C GLY A 325 0.57 1.40 -5.39
N ARG A 326 1.75 1.33 -6.05
CA ARG A 326 1.94 0.53 -7.28
C ARG A 326 1.66 -0.96 -7.12
N TRP A 327 2.22 -1.60 -6.08
CA TRP A 327 2.15 -3.05 -5.93
C TRP A 327 0.72 -3.54 -5.73
N ASP A 328 0.00 -2.97 -4.77
CA ASP A 328 -1.40 -3.29 -4.56
C ASP A 328 -2.27 -2.91 -5.76
N TYR A 329 -1.99 -1.76 -6.40
CA TYR A 329 -2.73 -1.33 -7.58
C TYR A 329 -2.61 -2.33 -8.73
N LEU A 330 -1.39 -2.79 -9.06
CA LEU A 330 -1.16 -3.82 -10.08
C LEU A 330 -1.80 -5.15 -9.68
N GLY A 331 -1.66 -5.56 -8.42
CA GLY A 331 -2.33 -6.76 -7.91
C GLY A 331 -3.83 -6.70 -8.11
N SER A 332 -4.44 -5.56 -7.79
CA SER A 332 -5.88 -5.37 -7.97
C SER A 332 -6.32 -5.31 -9.44
N LEU A 333 -5.48 -4.77 -10.33
CA LEU A 333 -5.76 -4.81 -11.78
C LEU A 333 -5.71 -6.26 -12.30
N ILE A 334 -4.73 -7.05 -11.89
CA ILE A 334 -4.67 -8.48 -12.22
C ILE A 334 -5.95 -9.18 -11.71
N GLU A 335 -6.40 -8.87 -10.51
CA GLU A 335 -7.67 -9.39 -9.95
C GLU A 335 -8.88 -8.99 -10.80
N MET A 336 -8.93 -7.78 -11.33
CA MET A 336 -10.00 -7.31 -12.21
C MET A 336 -10.03 -8.05 -13.56
N TRP A 337 -8.86 -8.46 -14.05
CA TRP A 337 -8.71 -9.16 -15.33
C TRP A 337 -8.64 -10.70 -15.19
N LYS A 338 -8.73 -11.23 -13.96
CA LYS A 338 -8.45 -12.63 -13.63
C LYS A 338 -9.19 -13.67 -14.46
N ASP A 339 -10.39 -13.36 -14.99
CA ASP A 339 -11.21 -14.28 -15.76
C ASP A 339 -11.06 -14.09 -17.29
N ASP A 340 -10.18 -13.21 -17.75
CA ASP A 340 -9.92 -12.95 -19.17
C ASP A 340 -8.50 -13.35 -19.55
N PRO A 341 -8.33 -14.37 -20.44
CA PRO A 341 -7.01 -14.78 -20.87
C PRO A 341 -6.22 -13.68 -21.62
N LYS A 342 -6.90 -12.65 -22.15
CA LYS A 342 -6.25 -11.47 -22.75
C LYS A 342 -5.76 -10.49 -21.69
N GLY A 343 -6.16 -10.66 -20.45
CA GLY A 343 -5.76 -9.82 -19.31
C GLY A 343 -4.54 -10.34 -18.55
N VAL A 344 -3.83 -11.32 -19.08
CA VAL A 344 -2.56 -11.78 -18.47
C VAL A 344 -1.51 -10.68 -18.60
N PHE A 345 -1.05 -10.20 -17.45
CA PHE A 345 -0.03 -9.14 -17.38
C PHE A 345 1.36 -9.70 -17.65
N PRO A 346 2.32 -8.88 -18.13
CA PRO A 346 3.73 -9.23 -18.11
C PRO A 346 4.25 -9.26 -16.67
N ASP A 347 5.51 -9.63 -16.48
CA ASP A 347 6.14 -9.61 -15.17
C ASP A 347 5.88 -8.28 -14.44
N PRO A 348 5.36 -8.35 -13.20
CA PRO A 348 5.02 -7.14 -12.43
C PRO A 348 6.18 -6.16 -12.24
N GLN A 349 7.42 -6.63 -12.20
CA GLN A 349 8.57 -5.74 -12.10
C GLN A 349 8.81 -4.93 -13.37
N SER A 350 8.46 -5.47 -14.53
CA SER A 350 8.57 -4.76 -15.82
C SER A 350 7.52 -3.66 -15.95
N VAL A 351 6.42 -3.71 -15.16
CA VAL A 351 5.37 -2.69 -15.15
C VAL A 351 5.75 -1.54 -14.21
N GLY A 352 6.72 -0.76 -14.61
CA GLY A 352 7.17 0.42 -13.86
C GLY A 352 6.19 1.59 -13.91
N MET A 353 6.39 2.58 -13.04
CA MET A 353 5.56 3.80 -12.95
C MET A 353 5.59 4.66 -14.22
N ALA A 354 6.47 4.37 -15.17
CA ALA A 354 6.58 5.04 -16.48
C ALA A 354 5.80 4.33 -17.61
N THR A 355 5.13 3.21 -17.34
CA THR A 355 4.24 2.58 -18.33
C THR A 355 2.99 3.40 -18.58
N PRO A 356 2.32 3.28 -19.74
CA PRO A 356 1.17 4.12 -20.10
C PRO A 356 0.05 4.14 -19.06
N SER A 357 -0.36 2.95 -18.59
CA SER A 357 -1.41 2.83 -17.58
C SER A 357 -1.02 3.47 -16.24
N MET A 358 0.22 3.28 -15.81
CA MET A 358 0.72 3.87 -14.57
C MET A 358 0.90 5.39 -14.67
N ILE A 359 1.24 5.92 -15.84
CA ILE A 359 1.23 7.36 -16.11
C ILE A 359 -0.20 7.92 -16.01
N ALA A 360 -1.17 7.27 -16.66
CA ALA A 360 -2.57 7.68 -16.60
C ALA A 360 -3.11 7.66 -15.16
N TYR A 361 -2.82 6.61 -14.42
CA TYR A 361 -3.16 6.44 -13.00
C TYR A 361 -2.64 7.60 -12.14
N GLN A 362 -1.37 7.94 -12.23
CA GLN A 362 -0.77 9.04 -11.48
C GLN A 362 -1.35 10.40 -11.86
N ARG A 363 -1.56 10.66 -13.16
CA ARG A 363 -2.16 11.90 -13.65
C ARG A 363 -3.61 12.05 -13.18
N TYR A 364 -4.38 10.99 -13.21
CA TYR A 364 -5.76 10.99 -12.72
C TYR A 364 -5.82 11.34 -11.24
N ASN A 365 -4.96 10.72 -10.42
CA ASN A 365 -4.82 11.07 -9.01
C ASN A 365 -4.49 12.55 -8.80
N ALA A 366 -3.51 13.07 -9.55
CA ALA A 366 -3.11 14.47 -9.46
C ALA A 366 -4.24 15.43 -9.84
N LEU A 367 -4.98 15.12 -10.90
CA LEU A 367 -6.11 15.93 -11.36
C LEU A 367 -7.22 16.03 -10.33
N LEU A 368 -7.63 14.90 -9.76
CA LEU A 368 -8.71 14.89 -8.76
C LEU A 368 -8.31 15.62 -7.48
N MET A 369 -7.09 15.45 -7.02
CA MET A 369 -6.59 16.19 -5.85
C MET A 369 -6.46 17.69 -6.15
N LEU A 370 -6.05 18.07 -7.36
CA LEU A 370 -6.05 19.46 -7.80
C LEU A 370 -7.47 20.04 -7.75
N MET A 371 -8.42 19.37 -8.40
CA MET A 371 -9.79 19.89 -8.52
C MET A 371 -10.49 19.99 -7.16
N GLY A 372 -10.35 18.98 -6.30
CA GLY A 372 -10.96 18.95 -4.96
C GLY A 372 -10.21 19.78 -3.92
N GLY A 373 -8.91 19.97 -4.08
CA GLY A 373 -8.05 20.68 -3.13
C GLY A 373 -7.84 22.17 -3.44
N MET A 374 -8.33 22.66 -4.58
CA MET A 374 -8.16 24.08 -4.96
C MET A 374 -8.96 25.02 -4.08
N LYS A 375 -8.30 26.11 -3.66
CA LYS A 375 -8.89 27.27 -3.01
C LYS A 375 -8.30 28.56 -3.59
N GLY A 376 -9.14 29.44 -4.13
CA GLY A 376 -8.68 30.69 -4.72
C GLY A 376 -7.67 30.50 -5.88
N GLY A 377 -7.81 29.41 -6.62
CA GLY A 377 -6.91 29.08 -7.75
C GLY A 377 -5.57 28.44 -7.33
N GLU A 378 -5.36 28.11 -6.05
CA GLU A 378 -4.18 27.42 -5.54
C GLU A 378 -4.54 26.04 -4.97
N LEU A 379 -3.65 25.06 -5.16
CA LEU A 379 -3.76 23.75 -4.50
C LEU A 379 -3.32 23.89 -3.05
N THR A 380 -4.27 23.92 -2.12
CA THR A 380 -4.01 24.17 -0.70
C THR A 380 -4.53 23.08 0.25
N ASN A 381 -5.72 22.54 -0.03
CA ASN A 381 -6.46 21.76 0.95
C ASN A 381 -6.25 20.23 0.84
N ALA A 382 -5.63 19.78 -0.23
CA ALA A 382 -5.26 18.37 -0.43
C ALA A 382 -4.03 18.28 -1.34
N SER A 383 -3.38 17.13 -1.37
CA SER A 383 -2.24 16.88 -2.25
C SER A 383 -2.22 15.41 -2.69
N PRO A 384 -1.95 15.13 -3.97
CA PRO A 384 -1.55 13.79 -4.35
C PRO A 384 -0.18 13.47 -3.74
N ILE A 385 -0.01 12.21 -3.35
CA ILE A 385 1.18 11.70 -2.67
C ILE A 385 1.78 10.61 -3.54
N GLY A 386 3.08 10.73 -3.81
CA GLY A 386 3.82 9.76 -4.61
C GLY A 386 4.00 8.42 -3.90
N GLY A 387 4.29 7.39 -4.67
CA GLY A 387 4.49 6.04 -4.18
C GLY A 387 5.71 5.90 -3.27
N MET A 388 5.81 4.76 -2.61
CA MET A 388 6.93 4.47 -1.73
C MET A 388 8.21 4.20 -2.53
N ALA A 389 9.30 4.89 -2.21
CA ALA A 389 10.63 4.44 -2.54
C ALA A 389 11.01 3.31 -1.58
N ALA A 390 10.73 2.07 -2.01
CA ALA A 390 10.96 0.87 -1.21
C ALA A 390 12.41 0.39 -1.25
N VAL A 391 13.26 1.05 -2.02
CA VAL A 391 14.69 0.72 -2.15
C VAL A 391 15.40 0.97 -0.83
N MET A 392 16.23 0.01 -0.42
CA MET A 392 17.03 0.05 0.79
C MET A 392 18.52 -0.05 0.49
N ILE A 393 19.33 0.56 1.35
CA ILE A 393 20.79 0.52 1.24
C ILE A 393 21.32 -0.75 1.93
N TYR A 394 22.28 -1.41 1.32
CA TYR A 394 23.04 -2.47 1.96
C TYR A 394 23.97 -1.88 3.02
N GLN A 395 23.91 -2.43 4.22
CA GLN A 395 24.74 -1.95 5.32
C GLN A 395 26.23 -2.33 5.14
N LYS A 396 27.11 -1.49 5.69
CA LYS A 396 28.53 -1.79 5.81
C LYS A 396 28.71 -3.08 6.61
N GLY A 397 29.56 -3.97 6.13
CA GLY A 397 29.81 -5.28 6.76
C GLY A 397 28.83 -6.36 6.35
N ASP A 398 28.04 -6.15 5.30
CA ASP A 398 27.32 -7.23 4.63
C ASP A 398 28.31 -8.33 4.21
N PRO A 399 28.09 -9.62 4.59
CA PRO A 399 29.04 -10.71 4.36
C PRO A 399 29.32 -11.00 2.89
N TYR A 400 28.48 -10.46 2.00
CA TYR A 400 28.63 -10.61 0.54
C TYR A 400 29.21 -9.35 -0.13
N GLY A 401 29.52 -8.29 0.64
CA GLY A 401 30.06 -7.05 0.08
C GLY A 401 29.09 -6.28 -0.81
N ARG A 402 27.77 -6.51 -0.68
CA ARG A 402 26.73 -5.92 -1.55
C ARG A 402 26.57 -4.42 -1.42
N SER A 403 27.24 -3.77 -0.45
CA SER A 403 27.27 -2.30 -0.33
C SER A 403 27.72 -1.58 -1.60
N ARG A 404 28.44 -2.28 -2.50
CA ARG A 404 28.77 -1.78 -3.85
C ARG A 404 27.54 -1.46 -4.71
N TYR A 405 26.38 -2.04 -4.41
CA TYR A 405 25.13 -1.78 -5.13
C TYR A 405 24.34 -0.58 -4.60
N ASN A 406 24.78 0.07 -3.53
CA ASN A 406 24.08 1.22 -2.95
C ASN A 406 23.91 2.36 -3.97
N GLN A 407 24.88 2.53 -4.88
CA GLN A 407 24.78 3.53 -5.95
C GLN A 407 23.58 3.25 -6.87
N LEU A 408 23.34 1.99 -7.22
CA LEU A 408 22.17 1.61 -8.04
C LEU A 408 20.86 1.86 -7.27
N ALA A 409 20.84 1.56 -5.98
CA ALA A 409 19.70 1.79 -5.11
C ALA A 409 19.32 3.27 -5.06
N LEU A 410 20.27 4.15 -4.81
CA LEU A 410 20.06 5.59 -4.76
C LEU A 410 19.62 6.15 -6.11
N ARG A 411 20.22 5.67 -7.21
CA ARG A 411 19.84 6.06 -8.56
C ARG A 411 18.38 5.68 -8.87
N ALA A 412 18.00 4.43 -8.60
CA ALA A 412 16.64 3.96 -8.84
C ALA A 412 15.62 4.84 -8.12
N MET A 413 15.89 5.19 -6.86
CA MET A 413 15.01 6.04 -6.07
C MET A 413 14.91 7.47 -6.65
N VAL A 414 16.03 8.10 -6.99
CA VAL A 414 16.04 9.46 -7.57
C VAL A 414 15.23 9.48 -8.86
N VAL A 415 15.46 8.50 -9.75
CA VAL A 415 14.74 8.40 -11.02
C VAL A 415 13.24 8.22 -10.79
N ASP A 416 12.83 7.38 -9.85
CA ASP A 416 11.43 7.18 -9.51
C ASP A 416 10.77 8.47 -9.02
N LYS A 417 11.40 9.18 -8.10
CA LYS A 417 10.88 10.44 -7.57
C LYS A 417 10.86 11.58 -8.60
N LEU A 418 11.84 11.65 -9.48
CA LEU A 418 11.83 12.60 -10.59
C LEU A 418 10.67 12.34 -11.55
N ARG A 419 10.39 11.07 -11.88
CA ARG A 419 9.24 10.70 -12.71
C ARG A 419 7.92 11.10 -12.08
N GLU A 420 7.72 10.85 -10.80
CA GLU A 420 6.53 11.29 -10.09
C GLU A 420 6.32 12.81 -10.19
N ARG A 421 7.38 13.57 -9.97
CA ARG A 421 7.33 15.04 -10.06
C ARG A 421 6.97 15.51 -11.45
N LEU A 422 7.59 14.94 -12.48
CA LEU A 422 7.32 15.28 -13.88
C LEU A 422 5.87 14.97 -14.27
N LEU A 423 5.33 13.85 -13.81
CA LEU A 423 3.94 13.47 -14.05
C LEU A 423 2.94 14.35 -13.32
N GLY A 424 3.32 14.86 -12.15
CA GLY A 424 2.51 15.76 -11.34
C GLY A 424 2.51 17.21 -11.78
N LEU A 425 3.26 17.58 -12.82
CA LEU A 425 3.23 18.93 -13.38
C LEU A 425 2.00 19.11 -14.26
N VAL A 426 1.08 19.93 -13.82
CA VAL A 426 -0.16 20.25 -14.54
C VAL A 426 -0.16 21.72 -14.91
N PHE A 427 -0.22 22.00 -16.22
CA PHE A 427 -0.38 23.32 -16.75
C PHE A 427 -1.83 23.58 -17.15
N VAL A 428 -2.42 24.63 -16.59
CA VAL A 428 -3.80 25.04 -16.90
C VAL A 428 -3.73 26.39 -17.63
N PRO A 429 -3.93 26.43 -18.96
CA PRO A 429 -3.88 27.68 -19.70
C PRO A 429 -5.06 28.56 -19.34
N ALA A 430 -4.83 29.90 -19.36
CA ALA A 430 -5.87 30.90 -19.17
C ALA A 430 -6.76 31.05 -20.40
N SER A 431 -6.24 30.70 -21.59
CA SER A 431 -6.93 30.70 -22.87
C SER A 431 -6.86 29.31 -23.51
N ALA A 432 -7.80 29.01 -24.38
CA ALA A 432 -7.79 27.78 -25.15
C ALA A 432 -6.50 27.68 -26.00
N LEU A 433 -5.84 26.51 -25.89
CA LEU A 433 -4.75 26.18 -26.79
C LEU A 433 -5.33 25.55 -28.07
N PRO A 434 -4.69 25.74 -29.22
CA PRO A 434 -5.04 24.98 -30.41
C PRO A 434 -5.08 23.48 -30.13
N ALA A 435 -5.97 22.76 -30.77
CA ALA A 435 -6.08 21.30 -30.58
C ALA A 435 -4.73 20.64 -30.84
N GLY A 436 -4.29 19.81 -29.88
CA GLY A 436 -3.00 19.11 -29.92
C GLY A 436 -1.77 19.94 -29.52
N ALA A 437 -1.92 21.24 -29.23
CA ALA A 437 -0.80 22.06 -28.76
C ALA A 437 -0.35 21.61 -27.36
N ARG A 438 0.96 21.38 -27.20
CA ARG A 438 1.60 21.06 -25.94
C ARG A 438 2.76 22.01 -25.69
N PRO A 439 2.54 23.11 -24.92
CA PRO A 439 3.62 24.05 -24.65
C PRO A 439 4.71 23.36 -23.84
N THR A 440 5.94 23.67 -24.15
CA THR A 440 7.07 23.21 -23.35
C THR A 440 7.16 24.03 -22.05
N LEU A 441 7.89 23.52 -21.07
CA LEU A 441 8.18 24.28 -19.86
C LEU A 441 8.87 25.61 -20.20
N ALA A 442 9.76 25.62 -21.18
CA ALA A 442 10.42 26.83 -21.64
C ALA A 442 9.42 27.86 -22.21
N ASP A 443 8.39 27.44 -22.95
CA ASP A 443 7.34 28.34 -23.46
C ASP A 443 6.52 28.97 -22.34
N ILE A 444 6.28 28.21 -21.26
CA ILE A 444 5.57 28.70 -20.07
C ILE A 444 6.43 29.67 -19.26
N LEU A 445 7.67 29.31 -19.00
CA LEU A 445 8.61 30.14 -18.23
C LEU A 445 8.98 31.43 -18.95
N SER A 446 9.05 31.42 -20.29
CA SER A 446 9.32 32.65 -21.11
C SER A 446 8.10 33.56 -21.26
N GLY A 447 6.93 33.15 -20.74
CA GLY A 447 5.69 33.90 -20.92
C GLY A 447 5.08 33.83 -22.34
N LYS A 448 5.66 33.00 -23.21
CA LYS A 448 5.16 32.78 -24.58
C LYS A 448 3.77 32.14 -24.58
N VAL A 449 3.47 31.33 -23.59
CA VAL A 449 2.16 30.73 -23.34
C VAL A 449 1.66 31.16 -21.98
N GLN A 450 0.50 31.80 -21.96
CA GLN A 450 -0.14 32.19 -20.71
C GLN A 450 -0.81 30.98 -20.03
N GLY A 451 -0.56 30.82 -18.74
CA GLY A 451 -1.16 29.78 -17.94
C GLY A 451 -0.56 29.69 -16.55
N LYS A 452 -1.05 28.73 -15.80
CA LYS A 452 -0.59 28.45 -14.45
C LYS A 452 -0.09 27.02 -14.34
N LEU A 453 1.14 26.86 -13.85
CA LEU A 453 1.73 25.58 -13.58
C LEU A 453 1.43 25.16 -12.12
N HIS A 454 0.81 24.02 -11.96
CA HIS A 454 0.60 23.40 -10.64
C HIS A 454 1.56 22.23 -10.50
N ASP A 455 2.33 22.25 -9.39
CA ASP A 455 3.12 21.11 -8.92
C ASP A 455 2.27 20.33 -7.94
N CYS A 456 1.68 19.24 -8.41
CA CYS A 456 0.74 18.45 -7.61
C CYS A 456 1.43 17.48 -6.67
N TYR A 457 2.43 16.71 -7.13
CA TYR A 457 3.14 15.72 -6.28
C TYR A 457 4.21 16.37 -5.41
N ARG A 458 3.81 16.86 -4.25
CA ARG A 458 4.71 17.49 -3.26
C ARG A 458 5.16 16.56 -2.16
N GLN A 459 4.47 15.44 -1.98
CA GLN A 459 4.71 14.47 -0.92
C GLN A 459 5.00 13.11 -1.53
N SER A 460 5.76 12.27 -0.82
CA SER A 460 6.15 10.95 -1.27
C SER A 460 6.54 10.06 -0.10
N TRP A 461 6.52 8.74 -0.27
CA TRP A 461 6.91 7.78 0.75
C TRP A 461 8.33 7.29 0.60
N VAL A 462 8.94 6.98 1.75
CA VAL A 462 10.20 6.24 1.85
C VAL A 462 10.07 5.13 2.90
N ALA A 463 10.73 4.01 2.65
CA ALA A 463 10.75 2.87 3.57
C ALA A 463 11.91 2.93 4.57
N SER A 464 12.93 3.78 4.35
CA SER A 464 14.10 3.86 5.19
C SER A 464 14.52 5.32 5.44
N PRO A 465 14.85 5.70 6.69
CA PRO A 465 15.40 7.02 6.99
C PRO A 465 16.76 7.25 6.31
N GLU A 466 17.50 6.21 5.96
CA GLU A 466 18.82 6.31 5.30
C GLU A 466 18.76 6.95 3.92
N VAL A 467 17.59 6.98 3.27
CA VAL A 467 17.39 7.55 1.94
C VAL A 467 16.60 8.86 1.93
N GLU A 468 16.23 9.38 3.11
CA GLU A 468 15.46 10.62 3.23
C GLU A 468 16.13 11.80 2.54
N TYR A 469 17.45 11.94 2.66
CA TYR A 469 18.18 13.07 2.09
C TYR A 469 18.14 13.11 0.56
N VAL A 470 18.04 11.95 -0.09
CA VAL A 470 17.95 11.87 -1.55
C VAL A 470 16.55 12.24 -2.02
N ALA A 471 15.54 11.83 -1.27
CA ALA A 471 14.14 12.13 -1.57
C ALA A 471 13.73 13.54 -1.09
N ALA A 472 14.39 14.11 -0.07
CA ALA A 472 14.13 15.46 0.44
C ALA A 472 14.50 16.59 -0.54
N GLY A 473 15.28 16.30 -1.59
CA GLY A 473 15.52 17.20 -2.74
C GLY A 473 14.24 17.59 -3.49
N ASN A 474 13.08 17.10 -3.06
CA ASN A 474 11.75 17.34 -3.59
C ASN A 474 11.06 18.60 -3.01
N GLY A 475 11.78 19.62 -2.57
CA GLY A 475 11.18 20.89 -2.15
C GLY A 475 10.23 21.52 -3.20
N PRO A 476 9.48 22.59 -2.85
CA PRO A 476 8.48 23.14 -3.75
C PRO A 476 9.05 23.48 -5.11
N LEU A 477 8.47 22.93 -6.16
CA LEU A 477 8.98 22.98 -7.53
C LEU A 477 8.95 24.41 -8.12
N ARG A 478 8.08 25.27 -7.60
CA ARG A 478 7.82 26.58 -8.18
C ARG A 478 9.05 27.51 -8.28
N ALA A 479 10.01 27.34 -7.34
CA ALA A 479 11.27 28.06 -7.38
C ALA A 479 12.39 27.31 -8.12
N LYS A 480 12.13 26.08 -8.62
CA LYS A 480 13.17 25.09 -8.92
C LYS A 480 13.01 24.32 -10.23
N LEU A 481 12.20 24.79 -11.17
CA LEU A 481 12.04 24.09 -12.44
C LEU A 481 13.35 24.00 -13.25
N SER A 482 14.16 25.07 -13.21
CA SER A 482 15.52 25.07 -13.78
C SER A 482 16.46 24.13 -13.01
N GLU A 483 16.29 24.02 -11.68
CA GLU A 483 17.05 23.09 -10.87
C GLU A 483 16.62 21.64 -11.10
N LEU A 484 15.33 21.37 -11.39
CA LEU A 484 14.87 20.04 -11.75
C LEU A 484 15.52 19.57 -13.06
N GLN A 485 15.62 20.44 -14.05
CA GLN A 485 16.34 20.13 -15.29
C GLN A 485 17.82 19.86 -15.00
N ALA A 486 18.44 20.68 -14.15
CA ALA A 486 19.83 20.47 -13.74
C ALA A 486 20.01 19.16 -12.96
N ILE A 487 19.00 18.72 -12.18
CA ILE A 487 19.02 17.41 -11.49
C ILE A 487 18.95 16.26 -12.51
N ILE A 488 18.15 16.37 -13.55
CA ILE A 488 18.06 15.34 -14.60
C ILE A 488 19.41 15.20 -15.33
N ASP A 489 20.11 16.29 -15.53
CA ASP A 489 21.32 16.34 -16.35
C ASP A 489 22.62 16.17 -15.54
N ARG A 490 22.60 16.33 -14.22
CA ARG A 490 23.78 16.19 -13.37
C ARG A 490 24.05 14.74 -12.96
N PRO A 491 25.31 14.40 -12.60
CA PRO A 491 25.63 13.13 -11.96
C PRO A 491 24.88 12.98 -10.61
N LEU A 492 24.48 11.74 -10.29
CA LEU A 492 23.91 11.42 -8.99
C LEU A 492 24.99 11.42 -7.91
N GLU A 493 24.59 11.73 -6.69
CA GLU A 493 25.39 11.46 -5.50
C GLU A 493 25.05 10.09 -4.95
N THR A 494 26.03 9.40 -4.43
CA THR A 494 25.90 8.15 -3.71
C THR A 494 26.62 8.27 -2.36
N VAL A 495 26.56 7.22 -1.55
CA VAL A 495 27.32 7.15 -0.31
C VAL A 495 28.48 6.15 -0.46
N ASP A 496 29.64 6.54 0.01
CA ASP A 496 30.80 5.63 0.09
C ASP A 496 30.64 4.60 1.22
N ALA A 497 31.61 3.74 1.38
CA ALA A 497 31.63 2.73 2.43
C ALA A 497 31.55 3.29 3.87
N ASN A 498 31.76 4.59 4.04
CA ASN A 498 31.70 5.30 5.35
C ASN A 498 30.37 6.07 5.51
N GLY A 499 29.46 6.01 4.54
CA GLY A 499 28.20 6.75 4.56
C GLY A 499 28.32 8.21 4.13
N LYS A 500 29.47 8.64 3.58
CA LYS A 500 29.68 10.00 3.09
C LYS A 500 29.18 10.14 1.66
N ALA A 501 28.45 11.21 1.38
CA ALA A 501 27.98 11.53 0.02
C ALA A 501 29.18 11.78 -0.91
N VAL A 502 29.20 11.09 -2.05
CA VAL A 502 30.20 11.24 -3.09
C VAL A 502 29.53 11.34 -4.47
N PRO A 503 30.06 12.18 -5.37
CA PRO A 503 29.54 12.28 -6.74
C PRO A 503 29.67 10.95 -7.48
N THR A 504 28.66 10.63 -8.28
CA THR A 504 28.71 9.52 -9.23
C THR A 504 28.84 10.04 -10.65
N THR A 505 29.38 9.23 -11.55
CA THR A 505 29.46 9.54 -12.98
C THR A 505 28.15 9.26 -13.73
N ALA A 506 27.15 8.65 -13.06
CA ALA A 506 25.87 8.31 -13.68
C ALA A 506 24.94 9.53 -13.72
N SER A 507 24.31 9.77 -14.85
CA SER A 507 23.24 10.79 -14.95
C SER A 507 21.96 10.34 -14.24
N GLY A 508 21.07 11.28 -13.93
CA GLY A 508 19.79 11.02 -13.27
C GLY A 508 18.81 10.12 -14.04
N LEU A 509 18.93 10.09 -15.40
CA LEU A 509 18.13 9.21 -16.27
C LEU A 509 19.05 8.44 -17.21
N SER A 510 18.77 7.14 -17.38
CA SER A 510 19.40 6.34 -18.43
C SER A 510 18.87 6.74 -19.82
N PRO A 511 19.56 6.40 -20.91
CA PRO A 511 19.06 6.65 -22.26
C PRO A 511 17.67 6.05 -22.51
N ALA A 512 17.44 4.81 -22.09
CA ALA A 512 16.15 4.14 -22.23
C ALA A 512 15.04 4.83 -21.43
N GLU A 513 15.32 5.30 -20.23
CA GLU A 513 14.37 6.06 -19.41
C GLU A 513 14.06 7.43 -20.03
N ARG A 514 15.07 8.09 -20.55
CA ARG A 514 14.91 9.36 -21.29
C ARG A 514 14.03 9.16 -22.52
N GLU A 515 14.33 8.16 -23.33
CA GLU A 515 13.54 7.80 -24.51
C GLU A 515 12.08 7.48 -24.17
N LEU A 516 11.86 6.69 -23.11
CA LEU A 516 10.52 6.40 -22.63
C LEU A 516 9.76 7.66 -22.21
N LEU A 517 10.38 8.57 -21.47
CA LEU A 517 9.76 9.83 -21.07
C LEU A 517 9.49 10.75 -22.27
N GLN A 518 10.37 10.74 -23.27
CA GLN A 518 10.16 11.46 -24.53
C GLN A 518 8.98 10.88 -25.33
N SER A 519 8.91 9.58 -25.50
CA SER A 519 7.82 8.90 -26.20
C SER A 519 6.45 9.14 -25.54
N ARG A 520 6.43 9.48 -24.26
CA ARG A 520 5.23 9.81 -23.49
C ARG A 520 4.94 11.32 -23.43
N GLY A 521 5.72 12.14 -24.10
CA GLY A 521 5.55 13.60 -24.10
C GLY A 521 5.76 14.24 -22.72
N ILE A 522 6.56 13.63 -21.86
CA ILE A 522 6.99 14.19 -20.58
C ILE A 522 8.27 14.99 -20.77
N LEU A 523 9.15 14.53 -21.65
CA LEU A 523 10.29 15.27 -22.16
C LEU A 523 10.10 15.58 -23.64
N ASP A 524 10.63 16.71 -24.10
CA ASP A 524 10.72 17.02 -25.53
C ASP A 524 11.91 16.29 -26.19
N ALA A 525 12.06 16.46 -27.49
CA ALA A 525 13.16 15.85 -28.25
C ALA A 525 14.56 16.26 -27.74
N ALA A 526 14.68 17.43 -27.12
CA ALA A 526 15.90 17.90 -26.49
C ALA A 526 16.07 17.39 -25.03
N GLY A 527 15.12 16.58 -24.53
CA GLY A 527 15.14 16.05 -23.18
C GLY A 527 14.68 17.04 -22.11
N ARG A 528 14.03 18.15 -22.50
CA ARG A 528 13.49 19.13 -21.56
C ARG A 528 12.10 18.71 -21.10
N ILE A 529 11.74 19.11 -19.87
CA ILE A 529 10.47 18.77 -19.26
C ILE A 529 9.30 19.42 -20.00
N THR A 530 8.30 18.63 -20.37
CA THR A 530 7.02 19.10 -20.87
C THR A 530 5.93 18.84 -19.84
N PRO A 531 5.28 19.87 -19.28
CA PRO A 531 4.21 19.65 -18.31
C PRO A 531 3.01 18.97 -18.97
N GLY A 532 2.23 18.24 -18.16
CA GLY A 532 0.92 17.77 -18.57
C GLY A 532 0.02 18.99 -18.87
N VAL A 533 -0.50 19.08 -20.07
CA VAL A 533 -1.39 20.18 -20.45
C VAL A 533 -2.82 19.76 -20.24
N VAL A 534 -3.53 20.50 -19.39
CA VAL A 534 -4.96 20.37 -19.16
C VAL A 534 -5.59 21.70 -19.51
N THR A 535 -6.46 21.74 -20.48
CA THR A 535 -7.20 22.95 -20.83
C THR A 535 -8.40 23.11 -19.90
N ARG A 536 -8.84 24.34 -19.68
CA ARG A 536 -10.03 24.61 -18.89
C ARG A 536 -11.26 23.93 -19.49
N GLU A 537 -11.35 23.91 -20.80
CA GLU A 537 -12.42 23.29 -21.57
C GLU A 537 -12.46 21.75 -21.42
N SER A 538 -11.31 21.10 -21.18
CA SER A 538 -11.25 19.66 -20.94
C SER A 538 -11.78 19.26 -19.56
N LEU A 539 -11.98 20.22 -18.66
CA LEU A 539 -12.45 20.02 -17.29
C LEU A 539 -13.75 20.79 -17.00
N ASP A 540 -14.52 21.15 -18.00
CA ASP A 540 -15.72 21.99 -17.82
C ASP A 540 -17.02 21.18 -17.65
N SER A 541 -16.97 19.86 -17.82
CA SER A 541 -18.11 18.97 -17.54
C SER A 541 -17.68 17.63 -16.95
N PRO A 542 -18.60 16.92 -16.26
CA PRO A 542 -18.34 15.57 -15.76
C PRO A 542 -17.87 14.60 -16.84
N GLU A 543 -18.48 14.62 -18.02
CA GLU A 543 -18.18 13.71 -19.12
C GLU A 543 -16.79 13.98 -19.73
N LYS A 544 -16.34 15.25 -19.74
CA LYS A 544 -14.98 15.59 -20.20
C LYS A 544 -13.93 15.20 -19.19
N LEU A 545 -14.21 15.39 -17.89
CA LEU A 545 -13.30 14.99 -16.82
C LEU A 545 -13.09 13.46 -16.80
N LEU A 546 -14.18 12.72 -16.88
CA LEU A 546 -14.16 11.25 -16.82
C LEU A 546 -14.40 10.67 -18.22
N SER A 547 -13.50 10.97 -19.15
CA SER A 547 -13.62 10.48 -20.53
C SER A 547 -13.30 8.99 -20.65
N ALA A 548 -13.93 8.32 -21.62
CA ALA A 548 -13.65 6.93 -21.93
C ALA A 548 -12.17 6.69 -22.23
N ALA A 549 -11.50 7.61 -22.91
CA ALA A 549 -10.07 7.51 -23.23
C ALA A 549 -9.17 7.51 -21.97
N LEU A 550 -9.51 8.33 -20.97
CA LEU A 550 -8.80 8.30 -19.68
C LEU A 550 -8.98 6.94 -19.01
N TRP A 551 -10.20 6.42 -19.04
CA TRP A 551 -10.56 5.17 -18.41
C TRP A 551 -9.87 3.98 -19.05
N GLU A 552 -9.89 3.90 -20.37
CA GLU A 552 -9.16 2.87 -21.11
C GLU A 552 -7.66 2.93 -20.79
N ALA A 553 -7.08 4.12 -20.74
CA ALA A 553 -5.66 4.28 -20.43
C ALA A 553 -5.28 3.76 -19.02
N ILE A 554 -6.17 3.93 -18.02
CA ILE A 554 -5.90 3.48 -16.64
C ILE A 554 -6.01 1.95 -16.51
N TYR A 555 -6.98 1.33 -17.18
CA TYR A 555 -7.31 -0.08 -16.98
C TYR A 555 -6.81 -1.02 -18.06
N GLN A 556 -6.20 -0.52 -19.11
CA GLN A 556 -5.63 -1.38 -20.15
C GLN A 556 -4.50 -2.24 -19.56
N PRO A 557 -4.55 -3.58 -19.72
CA PRO A 557 -3.45 -4.44 -19.34
C PRO A 557 -2.16 -3.99 -20.04
N PRO A 558 -1.05 -3.86 -19.32
CA PRO A 558 0.22 -3.56 -19.96
C PRO A 558 0.65 -4.73 -20.83
N THR A 559 1.31 -4.42 -21.94
CA THR A 559 1.94 -5.42 -22.80
C THR A 559 3.40 -5.60 -22.42
N GLY A 560 3.91 -6.81 -22.54
CA GLY A 560 5.30 -7.13 -22.23
C GLY A 560 5.58 -8.63 -22.30
N GLU A 561 6.74 -9.03 -21.80
CA GLU A 561 7.16 -10.42 -21.82
C GLU A 561 6.74 -11.18 -20.56
N VAL A 562 6.50 -12.48 -20.75
CA VAL A 562 6.39 -13.49 -19.68
C VAL A 562 7.52 -14.46 -19.90
N THR A 563 8.53 -14.44 -19.05
CA THR A 563 9.69 -15.32 -19.15
C THR A 563 9.72 -16.34 -18.03
N ILE A 564 10.31 -17.50 -18.27
CA ILE A 564 10.39 -18.55 -17.25
C ILE A 564 11.26 -18.12 -16.06
N GLU A 565 12.26 -17.29 -16.32
CA GLU A 565 13.11 -16.72 -15.28
C GLU A 565 12.31 -15.79 -14.37
N HIS A 566 11.45 -14.93 -14.93
CA HIS A 566 10.56 -14.06 -14.14
C HIS A 566 9.51 -14.87 -13.36
N VAL A 567 9.01 -15.95 -13.93
CA VAL A 567 8.11 -16.88 -13.22
C VAL A 567 8.80 -17.45 -11.97
N GLN A 568 10.04 -17.95 -12.13
CA GLN A 568 10.82 -18.47 -10.99
C GLN A 568 11.14 -17.38 -9.96
N HIS A 569 11.53 -16.18 -10.43
CA HIS A 569 11.81 -15.05 -9.54
C HIS A 569 10.56 -14.66 -8.72
N SER A 570 9.41 -14.56 -9.36
CA SER A 570 8.15 -14.22 -8.69
C SER A 570 7.73 -15.27 -7.67
N PHE A 571 7.97 -16.52 -7.99
CA PHE A 571 7.76 -17.64 -7.06
C PHE A 571 8.69 -17.53 -5.84
N TYR A 572 9.98 -17.25 -6.07
CA TYR A 572 10.94 -17.00 -5.01
C TYR A 572 10.51 -15.86 -4.10
N MET A 573 10.06 -14.73 -4.67
CA MET A 573 9.61 -13.57 -3.90
C MET A 573 8.37 -13.90 -3.05
N ALA A 574 7.38 -14.59 -3.62
CA ALA A 574 6.18 -15.01 -2.90
C ALA A 574 6.50 -15.98 -1.74
N ALA A 575 7.34 -16.99 -2.00
CA ALA A 575 7.74 -17.98 -1.01
C ALA A 575 8.56 -17.35 0.12
N ASN A 576 9.58 -16.55 -0.22
CA ASN A 576 10.43 -15.89 0.77
C ASN A 576 9.62 -14.93 1.65
N TYR A 577 8.81 -14.06 1.04
CA TYR A 577 8.02 -13.11 1.80
C TYR A 577 6.98 -13.81 2.69
N GLY A 578 6.26 -14.81 2.16
CA GLY A 578 5.29 -15.60 2.92
C GLY A 578 5.93 -16.32 4.12
N PHE A 579 7.14 -16.87 3.94
CA PHE A 579 7.91 -17.48 5.02
C PHE A 579 8.29 -16.46 6.11
N GLN A 580 8.73 -15.27 5.72
CA GLN A 580 9.08 -14.21 6.66
C GLN A 580 7.87 -13.73 7.47
N ILE A 581 6.70 -13.60 6.85
CA ILE A 581 5.45 -13.27 7.56
C ILE A 581 5.15 -14.26 8.66
N LEU A 582 5.15 -15.56 8.37
CA LEU A 582 4.85 -16.58 9.39
C LEU A 582 5.86 -16.56 10.55
N ASN A 583 7.05 -16.01 10.30
CA ASN A 583 8.04 -15.76 11.34
C ASN A 583 7.93 -14.35 11.98
N GLY A 584 6.85 -13.62 11.72
CA GLY A 584 6.58 -12.31 12.33
C GLY A 584 7.30 -11.12 11.69
N ASN A 585 7.94 -11.32 10.53
CA ASN A 585 8.66 -10.27 9.83
C ASN A 585 7.84 -9.77 8.62
N PHE A 586 6.94 -8.83 8.85
CA PHE A 586 6.05 -8.27 7.83
C PHE A 586 6.71 -7.21 6.96
N ALA A 587 7.61 -6.41 7.53
CA ALA A 587 8.44 -5.47 6.78
C ALA A 587 9.78 -6.16 6.46
N ALA A 588 9.82 -6.90 5.38
CA ALA A 588 10.96 -7.75 5.03
C ALA A 588 11.87 -7.09 3.99
N ALA A 589 13.15 -6.87 4.34
CA ALA A 589 14.16 -6.46 3.38
C ALA A 589 14.61 -7.67 2.56
N ILE A 590 14.11 -7.80 1.33
CA ILE A 590 14.43 -8.89 0.42
C ILE A 590 15.30 -8.36 -0.72
N ASP A 591 16.30 -9.14 -1.09
CA ASP A 591 17.23 -8.81 -2.17
C ASP A 591 16.65 -9.28 -3.51
N ASP A 592 16.56 -8.35 -4.45
CA ASP A 592 16.32 -8.64 -5.85
C ASP A 592 17.65 -8.87 -6.55
N TYR A 593 17.93 -10.11 -6.87
CA TYR A 593 19.23 -10.48 -7.41
C TYR A 593 19.41 -10.12 -8.89
N GLU A 594 18.31 -9.98 -9.61
CA GLU A 594 18.31 -9.56 -11.00
C GLU A 594 18.64 -8.07 -11.11
N LEU A 595 17.95 -7.25 -10.33
CA LEU A 595 18.15 -5.80 -10.31
C LEU A 595 19.37 -5.38 -9.46
N LYS A 596 19.94 -6.27 -8.66
CA LYS A 596 21.01 -5.97 -7.69
C LYS A 596 20.58 -4.89 -6.68
N LEU A 597 19.31 -4.89 -6.32
CA LEU A 597 18.70 -3.95 -5.38
C LEU A 597 18.13 -4.70 -4.18
N ARG A 598 18.04 -4.00 -3.06
CA ARG A 598 17.29 -4.46 -1.89
C ARG A 598 16.03 -3.64 -1.75
N PHE A 599 14.90 -4.30 -1.57
CA PHE A 599 13.62 -3.65 -1.36
C PHE A 599 13.04 -3.99 -0.01
N MET A 600 12.37 -3.00 0.60
CA MET A 600 11.41 -3.27 1.66
C MET A 600 10.16 -3.87 1.03
N ASN A 601 9.82 -5.06 1.47
CA ASN A 601 8.64 -5.79 1.03
C ASN A 601 7.62 -5.84 2.16
N ASP A 602 6.36 -5.80 1.79
CA ASP A 602 5.19 -5.88 2.65
C ASP A 602 4.14 -6.84 2.05
N LEU A 603 2.94 -6.91 2.60
CA LEU A 603 1.87 -7.79 2.12
C LEU A 603 1.52 -7.61 0.64
N ALA A 604 1.68 -6.40 0.09
CA ALA A 604 1.43 -6.14 -1.32
C ALA A 604 2.35 -6.95 -2.24
N THR A 605 3.57 -7.23 -1.79
CA THR A 605 4.53 -8.08 -2.53
C THR A 605 3.98 -9.51 -2.72
N TYR A 606 3.47 -10.12 -1.66
CA TYR A 606 2.85 -11.45 -1.78
C TYR A 606 1.63 -11.41 -2.69
N ARG A 607 0.77 -10.42 -2.49
CA ARG A 607 -0.45 -10.24 -3.28
C ARG A 607 -0.15 -10.18 -4.78
N ILE A 608 0.74 -9.31 -5.22
CA ILE A 608 1.01 -9.11 -6.64
C ILE A 608 1.60 -10.35 -7.30
N TYR A 609 2.60 -10.98 -6.69
CA TYR A 609 3.24 -12.15 -7.27
C TYR A 609 2.30 -13.37 -7.30
N VAL A 610 1.55 -13.60 -6.24
CA VAL A 610 0.57 -14.71 -6.19
C VAL A 610 -0.56 -14.48 -7.19
N SER A 611 -1.10 -13.26 -7.29
CA SER A 611 -2.16 -12.95 -8.27
C SER A 611 -1.67 -13.16 -9.70
N TRP A 612 -0.44 -12.75 -10.00
CA TRP A 612 0.16 -12.92 -11.31
C TRP A 612 0.41 -14.39 -11.65
N LEU A 613 1.06 -15.13 -10.77
CA LEU A 613 1.34 -16.57 -10.94
C LEU A 613 0.06 -17.39 -11.09
N TRP A 614 -0.97 -17.06 -10.30
CA TRP A 614 -2.30 -17.68 -10.43
C TRP A 614 -2.91 -17.41 -11.82
N SER A 615 -2.85 -16.16 -12.29
CA SER A 615 -3.36 -15.79 -13.61
C SER A 615 -2.63 -16.55 -14.72
N LEU A 616 -1.29 -16.68 -14.65
CA LEU A 616 -0.50 -17.46 -15.60
C LEU A 616 -0.93 -18.94 -15.62
N ALA A 617 -1.04 -19.56 -14.44
CA ALA A 617 -1.38 -20.98 -14.31
C ALA A 617 -2.85 -21.25 -14.74
N HIS A 618 -3.78 -20.37 -14.34
CA HIS A 618 -5.19 -20.50 -14.63
C HIS A 618 -5.48 -20.40 -16.13
N HIS A 619 -4.85 -19.45 -16.82
CA HIS A 619 -5.02 -19.26 -18.26
C HIS A 619 -4.02 -20.06 -19.11
N GLN A 620 -3.14 -20.83 -18.48
CA GLN A 620 -2.07 -21.53 -19.18
C GLN A 620 -1.32 -20.59 -20.16
N ALA A 621 -0.95 -19.41 -19.66
CA ALA A 621 -0.37 -18.38 -20.49
C ALA A 621 0.96 -18.84 -21.11
N PRO A 622 1.26 -18.46 -22.36
CA PRO A 622 2.49 -18.87 -23.01
C PRO A 622 3.69 -18.11 -22.44
N ILE A 623 4.80 -18.79 -22.26
CA ILE A 623 6.12 -18.17 -22.12
C ILE A 623 6.45 -17.47 -23.45
N THR A 624 6.77 -16.20 -23.42
CA THR A 624 6.85 -15.38 -24.65
C THR A 624 8.14 -15.54 -25.45
N ARG A 625 9.23 -16.01 -24.80
CA ARG A 625 10.52 -16.24 -25.45
C ARG A 625 11.25 -17.45 -24.85
N ASP A 626 12.25 -17.94 -25.57
CA ASP A 626 13.14 -18.98 -25.07
C ASP A 626 13.81 -18.53 -23.77
N GLY A 627 13.85 -19.44 -22.81
CA GLY A 627 14.46 -19.22 -21.51
C GLY A 627 14.96 -20.52 -20.88
N HIS A 628 15.35 -20.47 -19.62
CA HIS A 628 15.83 -21.62 -18.88
C HIS A 628 15.27 -21.62 -17.47
N LEU A 629 14.88 -22.79 -16.98
CA LEU A 629 14.78 -23.01 -15.54
C LEU A 629 16.16 -22.86 -14.93
N LEU A 630 16.25 -22.14 -13.83
CA LEU A 630 17.50 -21.81 -13.15
C LEU A 630 17.57 -22.50 -11.81
N ARG A 631 18.72 -23.05 -11.44
CA ARG A 631 18.99 -23.53 -10.08
C ARG A 631 19.21 -22.34 -9.15
N GLN A 632 18.68 -22.47 -7.97
CA GLN A 632 18.94 -21.51 -6.88
C GLN A 632 20.22 -21.93 -6.17
N GLU A 633 21.11 -20.98 -5.97
CA GLU A 633 22.38 -21.22 -5.31
C GLU A 633 22.76 -20.08 -4.36
N LEU A 634 23.56 -20.38 -3.36
CA LEU A 634 24.17 -19.39 -2.49
C LEU A 634 25.51 -18.96 -3.08
N THR A 635 25.61 -17.72 -3.48
CA THR A 635 26.82 -17.11 -4.03
C THR A 635 27.38 -16.04 -3.09
N GLU A 636 28.41 -15.32 -3.52
CA GLU A 636 28.91 -14.13 -2.82
C GLU A 636 27.90 -12.97 -2.79
N ASP A 637 26.97 -12.93 -3.74
CA ASP A 637 25.89 -11.95 -3.80
C ASP A 637 24.64 -12.38 -2.99
N GLY A 638 24.67 -13.51 -2.33
CA GLY A 638 23.54 -14.09 -1.61
C GLY A 638 22.87 -15.23 -2.38
N VAL A 639 21.60 -15.50 -2.09
CA VAL A 639 20.80 -16.47 -2.86
C VAL A 639 20.49 -15.89 -4.23
N VAL A 640 20.84 -16.60 -5.28
CA VAL A 640 20.62 -16.18 -6.68
C VAL A 640 19.98 -17.30 -7.50
N LEU A 641 19.28 -16.93 -8.56
CA LEU A 641 18.93 -17.82 -9.64
C LEU A 641 20.15 -17.90 -10.56
N GLY A 642 20.95 -18.94 -10.39
CA GLY A 642 22.29 -18.99 -10.99
C GLY A 642 22.36 -19.83 -12.27
N LYS A 643 22.57 -21.12 -12.12
CA LYS A 643 22.91 -21.99 -13.26
C LYS A 643 21.67 -22.39 -14.06
N LYS A 644 21.79 -22.26 -15.38
CA LYS A 644 20.82 -22.80 -16.33
C LYS A 644 20.70 -24.32 -16.15
N ALA A 645 19.50 -24.81 -15.93
CA ALA A 645 19.23 -26.23 -15.72
C ALA A 645 18.50 -26.85 -16.92
N GLU A 646 17.30 -26.38 -17.24
CA GLU A 646 16.47 -26.93 -18.29
C GLU A 646 15.98 -25.82 -19.22
N ALA A 647 16.07 -26.01 -20.53
CA ALA A 647 15.57 -25.07 -21.52
C ALA A 647 14.04 -25.11 -21.58
N VAL A 648 13.42 -23.95 -21.64
CA VAL A 648 11.98 -23.77 -21.84
C VAL A 648 11.79 -22.92 -23.09
N PRO A 649 11.33 -23.54 -24.20
CA PRO A 649 11.09 -22.82 -25.46
C PRO A 649 9.98 -21.77 -25.33
N GLY A 650 10.10 -20.67 -26.05
CA GLY A 650 9.03 -19.71 -26.26
C GLY A 650 7.80 -20.42 -26.88
N GLY A 651 6.61 -20.00 -26.46
CA GLY A 651 5.34 -20.67 -26.79
C GLY A 651 4.95 -21.81 -25.85
N THR A 652 5.84 -22.29 -24.98
CA THR A 652 5.49 -23.27 -23.94
C THR A 652 4.43 -22.70 -23.03
N ARG A 653 3.34 -23.44 -22.80
CA ARG A 653 2.28 -23.00 -21.90
C ARG A 653 2.69 -23.23 -20.44
N PHE A 654 2.37 -22.26 -19.59
CA PHE A 654 2.53 -22.40 -18.14
C PHE A 654 1.40 -23.26 -17.58
N ASP A 655 1.40 -24.52 -17.98
CA ASP A 655 0.46 -25.54 -17.54
C ASP A 655 0.91 -26.17 -16.20
N ARG A 656 0.12 -27.15 -15.75
CA ARG A 656 0.42 -27.86 -14.51
C ARG A 656 1.78 -28.57 -14.54
N ALA A 657 2.21 -29.09 -15.71
CA ALA A 657 3.48 -29.80 -15.81
C ALA A 657 4.67 -28.84 -15.66
N LEU A 658 4.61 -27.67 -16.31
CA LEU A 658 5.65 -26.63 -16.13
C LEU A 658 5.60 -26.04 -14.73
N PHE A 659 4.41 -25.86 -14.16
CA PHE A 659 4.27 -25.45 -12.77
C PHE A 659 4.98 -26.41 -11.80
N GLU A 660 4.73 -27.72 -11.90
CA GLU A 660 5.37 -28.71 -11.01
C GLU A 660 6.90 -28.73 -11.18
N LYS A 661 7.40 -28.47 -12.39
CA LYS A 661 8.84 -28.30 -12.61
C LYS A 661 9.37 -27.07 -11.88
N VAL A 662 8.75 -25.91 -12.07
CA VAL A 662 9.12 -24.68 -11.35
C VAL A 662 9.09 -24.92 -9.85
N PHE A 663 8.05 -25.59 -9.36
CA PHE A 663 7.88 -25.89 -7.94
C PHE A 663 9.02 -26.78 -7.40
N THR A 664 9.43 -27.79 -8.15
CA THR A 664 10.53 -28.70 -7.76
C THR A 664 11.85 -27.95 -7.57
N TYR A 665 12.15 -26.97 -8.42
CA TYR A 665 13.35 -26.14 -8.27
C TYR A 665 13.34 -25.24 -7.04
N HIS A 666 12.17 -25.06 -6.40
CA HIS A 666 12.05 -24.26 -5.18
C HIS A 666 12.48 -24.96 -3.89
N ASP A 667 12.57 -26.27 -3.89
CA ASP A 667 13.16 -26.99 -2.74
C ASP A 667 14.62 -26.55 -2.51
N GLU A 668 15.32 -26.18 -3.58
CA GLU A 668 16.68 -25.63 -3.51
C GLU A 668 16.71 -24.26 -2.81
N TRP A 669 15.66 -23.46 -2.96
CA TRP A 669 15.54 -22.13 -2.32
C TRP A 669 15.60 -22.23 -0.78
N THR A 670 14.87 -23.15 -0.18
CA THR A 670 14.83 -23.29 1.28
C THR A 670 16.23 -23.57 1.83
N ALA A 671 16.97 -24.48 1.19
CA ALA A 671 18.35 -24.79 1.58
C ALA A 671 19.28 -23.57 1.43
N ALA A 672 19.22 -22.88 0.30
CA ALA A 672 20.04 -21.70 0.04
C ALA A 672 19.70 -20.53 1.00
N PHE A 673 18.43 -20.30 1.30
CA PHE A 673 17.98 -19.28 2.22
C PHE A 673 18.54 -19.52 3.65
N PHE A 674 18.45 -20.76 4.15
CA PHE A 674 18.95 -21.07 5.49
C PHE A 674 20.47 -21.05 5.54
N ALA A 675 21.17 -21.50 4.49
CA ALA A 675 22.61 -21.35 4.39
C ALA A 675 23.04 -19.87 4.41
N GLU A 676 22.26 -18.99 3.79
CA GLU A 676 22.49 -17.55 3.87
C GLU A 676 22.32 -17.00 5.28
N GLN A 677 21.26 -17.41 6.00
CA GLN A 677 21.05 -16.99 7.39
C GLN A 677 22.18 -17.46 8.31
N ASP A 678 22.62 -18.71 8.15
CA ASP A 678 23.74 -19.26 8.90
C ASP A 678 25.04 -18.49 8.62
N LYS A 679 25.33 -18.17 7.35
CA LYS A 679 26.48 -17.34 6.95
C LYS A 679 26.43 -15.92 7.51
N ARG A 680 25.25 -15.35 7.68
CA ARG A 680 25.04 -14.04 8.32
C ARG A 680 25.22 -14.05 9.84
N GLY A 681 25.40 -15.23 10.44
CA GLY A 681 25.47 -15.38 11.91
C GLY A 681 24.11 -15.18 12.59
N GLU A 682 23.04 -15.53 11.90
CA GLU A 682 21.66 -15.46 12.38
C GLU A 682 20.99 -16.87 12.42
N PRO A 683 21.69 -17.93 12.88
CA PRO A 683 21.08 -19.26 12.96
C PRO A 683 19.92 -19.22 13.96
N GLY A 684 18.79 -19.84 13.59
CA GLY A 684 17.62 -19.87 14.44
C GLY A 684 16.77 -18.58 14.48
N ARG A 685 17.10 -17.58 13.67
CA ARG A 685 16.25 -16.39 13.51
C ARG A 685 14.86 -16.74 12.99
N PHE A 686 14.76 -17.76 12.16
CA PHE A 686 13.53 -18.22 11.56
C PHE A 686 13.24 -19.66 11.94
N ASP A 687 11.98 -19.97 12.21
CA ASP A 687 11.50 -21.33 12.41
C ASP A 687 11.40 -22.06 11.05
N ARG A 688 12.32 -22.99 10.83
CA ARG A 688 12.42 -23.76 9.58
C ARG A 688 11.18 -24.61 9.31
N ALA A 689 10.45 -25.03 10.35
CA ALA A 689 9.23 -25.82 10.22
C ALA A 689 8.09 -25.09 9.51
N LYS A 690 8.17 -23.75 9.39
CA LYS A 690 7.18 -22.93 8.69
C LYS A 690 7.35 -22.91 7.17
N ALA A 691 8.51 -23.30 6.64
CA ALA A 691 8.75 -23.34 5.21
C ALA A 691 7.81 -24.31 4.46
N PRO A 692 7.59 -25.56 4.91
CA PRO A 692 6.63 -26.45 4.27
C PRO A 692 5.18 -25.90 4.27
N VAL A 693 4.79 -25.14 5.30
CA VAL A 693 3.46 -24.52 5.37
C VAL A 693 3.26 -23.52 4.24
N ILE A 694 4.25 -22.67 3.99
CA ILE A 694 4.22 -21.72 2.86
C ILE A 694 4.20 -22.43 1.51
N MET A 695 4.96 -23.48 1.37
CA MET A 695 5.01 -24.25 0.11
C MET A 695 3.67 -24.96 -0.17
N ASP A 696 3.02 -25.54 0.84
CA ASP A 696 1.68 -26.13 0.71
C ASP A 696 0.63 -25.04 0.38
N LEU A 697 0.70 -23.88 1.06
CA LEU A 697 -0.16 -22.74 0.77
C LEU A 697 -0.03 -22.29 -0.68
N LEU A 698 1.19 -22.03 -1.16
CA LEU A 698 1.42 -21.57 -2.53
C LEU A 698 0.95 -22.59 -3.55
N LYS A 699 1.25 -23.87 -3.36
CA LYS A 699 0.80 -24.93 -4.26
C LYS A 699 -0.72 -24.98 -4.39
N ARG A 700 -1.44 -24.97 -3.26
CA ARG A 700 -2.90 -24.98 -3.25
C ARG A 700 -3.48 -23.71 -3.86
N GLN A 701 -2.96 -22.56 -3.45
CA GLN A 701 -3.45 -21.27 -3.91
C GLN A 701 -3.28 -21.07 -5.43
N LEU A 702 -2.11 -21.44 -5.97
CA LEU A 702 -1.80 -21.25 -7.40
C LEU A 702 -2.50 -22.26 -8.31
N LEU A 703 -2.73 -23.49 -7.84
CA LEU A 703 -3.41 -24.53 -8.61
C LEU A 703 -4.94 -24.56 -8.39
N SER A 704 -5.46 -23.78 -7.44
CA SER A 704 -6.89 -23.73 -7.17
C SER A 704 -7.65 -23.09 -8.34
N PRO A 705 -8.78 -23.66 -8.78
CA PRO A 705 -9.69 -22.99 -9.69
C PRO A 705 -10.38 -21.79 -9.03
N ARG A 706 -10.28 -21.70 -7.70
CA ARG A 706 -10.90 -20.65 -6.87
C ARG A 706 -9.86 -19.58 -6.54
N TYR A 707 -10.11 -18.37 -7.00
CA TYR A 707 -9.29 -17.22 -6.65
C TYR A 707 -9.74 -16.61 -5.31
N VAL A 708 -8.81 -16.36 -4.42
CA VAL A 708 -9.05 -15.61 -3.18
C VAL A 708 -8.66 -14.16 -3.39
N GLN A 709 -9.65 -13.27 -3.38
CA GLN A 709 -9.41 -11.83 -3.50
C GLN A 709 -8.54 -11.36 -2.31
N HIS A 710 -7.60 -10.46 -2.58
CA HIS A 710 -6.54 -10.10 -1.63
C HIS A 710 -5.80 -11.34 -1.14
N SER A 711 -5.11 -12.00 -2.05
CA SER A 711 -4.46 -13.31 -1.85
C SER A 711 -3.60 -13.39 -0.58
N ALA A 712 -3.03 -12.27 -0.14
CA ALA A 712 -2.27 -12.16 1.12
C ALA A 712 -3.12 -12.36 2.39
N ARG A 713 -4.46 -12.24 2.31
CA ARG A 713 -5.37 -12.50 3.44
C ARG A 713 -5.19 -13.89 4.03
N VAL A 714 -4.89 -14.87 3.18
CA VAL A 714 -4.68 -16.25 3.64
C VAL A 714 -3.49 -16.39 4.58
N LEU A 715 -2.43 -15.57 4.37
CA LEU A 715 -1.30 -15.52 5.31
C LEU A 715 -1.73 -15.04 6.70
N PHE A 716 -2.64 -14.06 6.78
CA PHE A 716 -3.23 -13.63 8.06
C PHE A 716 -4.01 -14.74 8.73
N ILE A 717 -4.83 -15.47 7.97
CA ILE A 717 -5.61 -16.60 8.49
C ILE A 717 -4.68 -17.66 9.07
N ILE A 718 -3.67 -18.06 8.32
CA ILE A 718 -2.71 -19.10 8.75
C ILE A 718 -1.87 -18.62 9.94
N GLY A 719 -1.43 -17.37 9.95
CA GLY A 719 -0.64 -16.83 11.07
C GLY A 719 -1.41 -16.74 12.39
N GLN A 720 -2.71 -16.48 12.33
CA GLN A 720 -3.58 -16.41 13.49
C GLN A 720 -4.07 -17.78 13.98
N ALA A 721 -4.08 -18.79 13.10
CA ALA A 721 -4.56 -20.12 13.42
C ALA A 721 -3.58 -20.92 14.26
N LYS A 722 -4.11 -21.91 15.02
CA LYS A 722 -3.27 -22.92 15.67
C LYS A 722 -2.49 -23.71 14.62
N PRO A 723 -1.19 -23.94 14.80
CA PRO A 723 -0.35 -24.63 13.81
C PRO A 723 -0.91 -25.98 13.35
N GLY A 724 -1.48 -26.77 14.25
CA GLY A 724 -2.09 -28.07 13.92
C GLY A 724 -3.33 -28.01 13.01
N LEU A 725 -3.90 -26.82 12.79
CA LEU A 725 -5.07 -26.62 11.93
C LEU A 725 -4.73 -26.13 10.51
N HIS A 726 -3.47 -25.77 10.23
CA HIS A 726 -3.08 -25.18 8.93
C HIS A 726 -3.54 -26.04 7.74
N GLY A 727 -3.29 -27.36 7.78
CA GLY A 727 -3.69 -28.27 6.70
C GLY A 727 -5.21 -28.32 6.46
N GLN A 728 -6.02 -28.37 7.53
CA GLN A 728 -7.47 -28.36 7.44
C GLN A 728 -8.02 -27.03 6.90
N ILE A 729 -7.41 -25.91 7.31
CA ILE A 729 -7.78 -24.57 6.87
C ILE A 729 -7.48 -24.41 5.38
N LEU A 730 -6.29 -24.81 4.93
CA LEU A 730 -5.91 -24.72 3.53
C LEU A 730 -6.80 -25.62 2.65
N GLU A 731 -7.09 -26.86 3.11
CA GLU A 731 -8.03 -27.75 2.42
C GLU A 731 -9.42 -27.12 2.30
N ALA A 732 -9.93 -26.52 3.38
CA ALA A 732 -11.23 -25.87 3.39
C ALA A 732 -11.30 -24.67 2.43
N ILE A 733 -10.27 -23.83 2.39
CA ILE A 733 -10.26 -22.63 1.54
C ILE A 733 -10.17 -23.00 0.06
N PHE A 734 -9.30 -23.96 -0.31
CA PHE A 734 -8.92 -24.18 -1.70
C PHE A 734 -9.54 -25.42 -2.34
N ASP A 735 -9.77 -26.49 -1.59
CA ASP A 735 -10.06 -27.81 -2.16
C ASP A 735 -11.52 -28.24 -1.97
N LEU A 736 -12.22 -27.71 -0.96
CA LEU A 736 -13.55 -28.17 -0.59
C LEU A 736 -14.66 -27.14 -0.87
N PRO A 737 -15.84 -27.58 -1.33
CA PRO A 737 -17.02 -26.73 -1.32
C PRO A 737 -17.55 -26.54 0.11
N ARG A 738 -18.21 -25.42 0.38
CA ARG A 738 -18.68 -25.04 1.72
C ARG A 738 -19.58 -26.10 2.36
N GLU A 739 -20.46 -26.73 1.58
CA GLU A 739 -21.40 -27.77 2.05
C GLU A 739 -20.63 -28.99 2.61
N GLU A 740 -19.55 -29.36 1.95
CA GLU A 740 -18.70 -30.48 2.41
C GLU A 740 -17.97 -30.11 3.70
N ILE A 741 -17.50 -28.87 3.83
CA ILE A 741 -16.87 -28.37 5.06
C ILE A 741 -17.87 -28.44 6.22
N VAL A 742 -19.09 -27.91 6.01
CA VAL A 742 -20.17 -27.97 7.02
C VAL A 742 -20.48 -29.41 7.44
N ARG A 743 -20.56 -30.32 6.47
CA ARG A 743 -20.78 -31.75 6.72
C ARG A 743 -19.67 -32.38 7.55
N ARG A 744 -18.40 -32.07 7.24
CA ARG A 744 -17.24 -32.60 7.97
C ARG A 744 -17.14 -32.03 9.37
N VAL A 745 -17.42 -30.75 9.55
CA VAL A 745 -17.45 -30.10 10.89
C VAL A 745 -18.57 -30.71 11.73
N GLY A 746 -19.77 -30.86 11.19
CA GLY A 746 -20.89 -31.49 11.90
C GLY A 746 -20.64 -32.95 12.27
N ALA A 747 -19.81 -33.67 11.50
CA ALA A 747 -19.39 -35.05 11.78
C ALA A 747 -18.15 -35.16 12.69
N GLY A 748 -17.61 -34.04 13.21
CA GLY A 748 -16.39 -34.00 14.03
C GLY A 748 -15.11 -34.41 13.27
N ARG A 749 -15.11 -34.36 11.93
CA ARG A 749 -13.96 -34.74 11.08
C ARG A 749 -13.15 -33.53 10.59
N MET A 750 -13.58 -32.32 10.91
CA MET A 750 -12.88 -31.07 10.62
C MET A 750 -13.18 -30.07 11.75
N ASP A 751 -12.20 -29.27 12.10
CA ASP A 751 -12.37 -28.24 13.10
C ASP A 751 -13.27 -27.09 12.57
N ARG A 752 -14.07 -26.51 13.44
CA ARG A 752 -14.94 -25.38 13.12
C ARG A 752 -14.15 -24.16 12.59
N ALA A 753 -12.92 -23.96 13.10
CA ALA A 753 -12.03 -22.91 12.62
C ALA A 753 -11.75 -22.98 11.11
N ALA A 754 -11.79 -24.18 10.51
CA ALA A 754 -11.62 -24.33 9.08
C ALA A 754 -12.82 -23.76 8.29
N LEU A 755 -14.06 -23.91 8.80
CA LEU A 755 -15.25 -23.31 8.21
C LEU A 755 -15.21 -21.79 8.35
N GLU A 756 -14.84 -21.28 9.52
CA GLU A 756 -14.72 -19.85 9.78
C GLU A 756 -13.64 -19.22 8.90
N ALA A 757 -12.52 -19.89 8.72
CA ALA A 757 -11.44 -19.48 7.82
C ALA A 757 -11.89 -19.46 6.35
N HIS A 758 -12.62 -20.50 5.89
CA HIS A 758 -13.20 -20.53 4.56
C HIS A 758 -14.16 -19.37 4.33
N ASP A 759 -15.11 -19.16 5.26
CA ASP A 759 -16.11 -18.11 5.16
C ASP A 759 -15.46 -16.71 5.19
N TYR A 760 -14.39 -16.54 5.96
CA TYR A 760 -13.61 -15.32 5.99
C TYR A 760 -12.80 -15.12 4.70
N ALA A 761 -12.07 -16.14 4.24
CA ALA A 761 -11.25 -16.03 3.02
C ALA A 761 -12.06 -15.69 1.78
N LEU A 762 -13.29 -16.24 1.69
CA LEU A 762 -14.17 -16.09 0.54
C LEU A 762 -15.31 -15.08 0.77
N ASP A 763 -15.32 -14.40 1.90
CA ASP A 763 -16.37 -13.45 2.30
C ASP A 763 -17.79 -14.04 2.22
N THR A 764 -17.96 -15.32 2.52
CA THR A 764 -19.25 -16.02 2.40
C THR A 764 -20.12 -15.89 3.64
N ALA A 765 -19.63 -15.33 4.71
CA ALA A 765 -20.35 -15.18 5.99
C ALA A 765 -21.68 -14.38 5.90
N GLY A 766 -21.88 -13.59 4.84
CA GLY A 766 -23.14 -12.86 4.59
C GLY A 766 -24.23 -13.69 3.89
N ALA A 767 -23.87 -14.82 3.28
CA ALA A 767 -24.83 -15.65 2.53
C ALA A 767 -25.67 -16.59 3.43
N ALA A 768 -25.21 -16.85 4.65
CA ALA A 768 -25.89 -17.74 5.60
C ALA A 768 -27.10 -17.11 6.31
N SER A 769 -27.27 -15.78 6.26
CA SER A 769 -28.45 -15.10 6.85
C SER A 769 -29.56 -14.80 5.84
N ALA A 770 -29.38 -15.18 4.57
CA ALA A 770 -30.36 -14.98 3.49
C ALA A 770 -31.03 -16.25 2.99
N ALA A 771 -30.91 -17.37 3.69
CA ALA A 771 -31.75 -18.54 3.45
C ALA A 771 -33.03 -18.43 4.30
N PRO A 772 -34.22 -18.76 3.73
CA PRO A 772 -35.53 -18.48 4.31
C PRO A 772 -35.80 -19.13 5.64
#